data_5190ba3d78dd3098c58a5d4bd2dc749d
#
_entry.id   5190ba3d78dd3098c58a5d4bd2dc749d
#
_cell.length_a   1.000
_cell.length_b   1.000
_cell.length_c   1.000
_cell.angle_alpha   90.00
_cell.angle_beta   90.00
_cell.angle_gamma   90.00
#
_symmetry.space_group_name_H-M   'P 1'
#
loop_
_entity.id
_entity.type
_entity.pdbx_description
1 polymer ?
#
loop_
_entity_poly.entity_id
_entity_poly.type
_entity_poly.pdbx_seq_one_letter_code
_entity_poly.pdbx_strand_id
1 'polypeptide(L)'
;MQEYIVGFEQLGMNDVERVGGKNASLGEMISNLAGVGVTVPGGFATTAHAYREFLAHEGLNDRINALLSRLDVDDVKALAEAGSTIRQWIIDTPLPPAFESALADAYAELQSRHPNLKAAVRSSATAEDLPDASFAGQQETFLNIEGFDNVKRAVHEVFASLFNDRAISYRVHRGYAHENVALSAGVQKMVRSETGASGVMFTLDTESGYRDAVFVTASWGLGETVVQGAVNPDEFYVHKPTLAAGRPAVLRRTLGSKLIKMIYGESASAGKSVATVDVPLSDRGRFCINDEQVMDLARQAVTIEQHYARPMDIEWALDGDDGKLYIVQARPETVVSQQEGGKLERFYLKEKGRKLITGRAIGQRIGSGTVKVVMSPDDMEKVQSGDVLVTDMTDPDWEPIMKRASAIVTNRGGRTCHAAIIARELGIPAVVGCGDATTELREGVDVTVSCSEGDTGNVYEGLLDFECKVSSVDAMPEIPFKIMMNVGNPDRAFGFAGLPNAGVGLARLEFIINRMIGVHPRALLEYDRQTPDLQQVIDARTAGYDDPVSFYVDKLVEGVSTLAAAFYPQKVIVRLSDFKSNEYENLIGGKLYEPGEENPMLGFRGASRYVSEAFRPCFELECQALKRVRDEMGFKNVEIMVPFVRTTSEAREVVELLAANGLDRRDDDLKVIMMCELPANALLADEFLEHFDGFSIGSNDLTQLTLGLDRDSGIVAHLFDERNEAVKKLLSMAIKACKAQGKYVGICGQGPSDHPELAKWLMEQGIDSVSLNPDAVLETWFMLAGETIG
;
A
#
# COMPACT_ATOMS: atom_id res chain seq x y z
N MET A 1 48.80 4.96 3.77
CA MET A 1 48.50 4.62 2.37
C MET A 1 46.98 4.57 2.28
N GLN A 2 46.36 5.30 1.38
CA GLN A 2 44.92 5.20 1.21
C GLN A 2 44.59 3.83 0.58
N GLU A 3 43.65 3.08 1.16
CA GLU A 3 43.32 1.74 0.69
C GLU A 3 42.42 1.82 -0.58
N TYR A 4 42.67 0.91 -1.54
CA TYR A 4 41.83 0.76 -2.73
C TYR A 4 40.56 0.00 -2.49
N ILE A 5 40.58 -0.97 -1.58
CA ILE A 5 39.49 -1.89 -1.28
C ILE A 5 39.28 -1.94 0.22
N VAL A 6 38.02 -2.07 0.64
CA VAL A 6 37.61 -2.21 2.05
C VAL A 6 36.52 -3.27 2.16
N GLY A 7 36.65 -4.21 3.09
CA GLY A 7 35.58 -5.17 3.42
C GLY A 7 34.37 -4.47 4.04
N PHE A 8 33.15 -4.93 3.74
CA PHE A 8 31.94 -4.33 4.30
C PHE A 8 31.92 -4.34 5.83
N GLU A 9 32.49 -5.34 6.46
CA GLU A 9 32.60 -5.45 7.91
C GLU A 9 33.45 -4.37 8.58
N GLN A 10 34.16 -3.56 7.79
CA GLN A 10 35.00 -2.44 8.26
C GLN A 10 34.38 -1.08 7.96
N LEU A 11 33.18 -1.06 7.39
CA LEU A 11 32.49 0.16 6.94
C LEU A 11 31.33 0.51 7.88
N GLY A 12 30.99 1.80 7.91
CA GLY A 12 29.83 2.34 8.58
C GLY A 12 29.40 3.66 7.95
N MET A 13 28.36 4.30 8.49
CA MET A 13 27.80 5.54 7.94
C MET A 13 28.77 6.73 7.93
N ASN A 14 29.89 6.66 8.64
CA ASN A 14 30.96 7.66 8.59
C ASN A 14 31.85 7.53 7.34
N ASP A 15 31.69 6.46 6.56
CA ASP A 15 32.49 6.16 5.37
C ASP A 15 31.80 6.57 4.05
N VAL A 16 30.68 7.31 4.07
CA VAL A 16 29.94 7.70 2.87
C VAL A 16 30.82 8.42 1.85
N GLU A 17 31.69 9.34 2.27
CA GLU A 17 32.63 10.04 1.39
C GLU A 17 33.71 9.13 0.79
N ARG A 18 33.92 7.96 1.40
CA ARG A 18 34.92 6.97 1.02
C ARG A 18 34.40 5.89 0.09
N VAL A 19 33.15 5.41 0.33
CA VAL A 19 32.60 4.26 -0.40
C VAL A 19 31.16 4.47 -0.93
N GLY A 20 30.61 5.67 -0.77
CA GLY A 20 29.23 5.98 -1.14
C GLY A 20 28.19 5.45 -0.13
N GLY A 21 26.97 5.98 -0.23
CA GLY A 21 25.90 5.74 0.75
C GLY A 21 25.48 4.28 0.84
N LYS A 22 25.29 3.58 -0.29
CA LYS A 22 24.85 2.17 -0.33
C LYS A 22 25.85 1.24 0.36
N ASN A 23 27.14 1.36 0.03
CA ASN A 23 28.18 0.51 0.64
C ASN A 23 28.39 0.82 2.12
N ALA A 24 28.32 2.11 2.50
CA ALA A 24 28.38 2.53 3.89
C ALA A 24 27.21 1.93 4.69
N SER A 25 25.98 1.97 4.16
CA SER A 25 24.80 1.40 4.80
C SER A 25 24.90 -0.12 4.93
N LEU A 26 25.42 -0.84 3.93
CA LEU A 26 25.65 -2.30 4.04
C LEU A 26 26.62 -2.61 5.17
N GLY A 27 27.74 -1.89 5.25
CA GLY A 27 28.72 -2.04 6.31
C GLY A 27 28.15 -1.74 7.70
N GLU A 28 27.40 -0.64 7.82
CA GLU A 28 26.70 -0.25 9.05
C GLU A 28 25.80 -1.37 9.56
N MET A 29 24.97 -1.96 8.68
CA MET A 29 24.08 -3.06 9.07
C MET A 29 24.85 -4.33 9.45
N ILE A 30 25.90 -4.69 8.70
CA ILE A 30 26.75 -5.86 9.05
C ILE A 30 27.39 -5.68 10.41
N SER A 31 27.99 -4.53 10.69
CA SER A 31 28.74 -4.27 11.89
C SER A 31 27.85 -4.12 13.14
N ASN A 32 26.68 -3.50 13.02
CA ASN A 32 25.86 -3.11 14.17
C ASN A 32 24.58 -3.93 14.33
N LEU A 33 24.04 -4.54 13.26
CA LEU A 33 22.72 -5.18 13.31
C LEU A 33 22.75 -6.71 13.15
N ALA A 34 23.88 -7.31 12.78
CA ALA A 34 23.99 -8.76 12.65
C ALA A 34 23.67 -9.49 13.97
N GLY A 35 24.08 -8.94 15.11
CA GLY A 35 23.82 -9.49 16.44
C GLY A 35 22.36 -9.42 16.90
N VAL A 36 21.51 -8.64 16.24
CA VAL A 36 20.08 -8.45 16.54
C VAL A 36 19.17 -8.98 15.44
N GLY A 37 19.68 -9.87 14.59
CA GLY A 37 18.88 -10.66 13.66
C GLY A 37 18.76 -10.11 12.24
N VAL A 38 19.48 -9.04 11.88
CA VAL A 38 19.56 -8.55 10.49
C VAL A 38 20.68 -9.29 9.77
N THR A 39 20.34 -9.99 8.71
CA THR A 39 21.30 -10.76 7.91
C THR A 39 21.58 -10.05 6.59
N VAL A 40 22.86 -9.71 6.36
CA VAL A 40 23.31 -8.99 5.15
C VAL A 40 24.38 -9.85 4.45
N PRO A 41 24.31 -10.03 3.11
CA PRO A 41 25.37 -10.73 2.40
C PRO A 41 26.71 -9.97 2.48
N GLY A 42 27.78 -10.67 2.74
CA GLY A 42 29.13 -10.10 2.82
C GLY A 42 29.67 -9.68 1.45
N GLY A 43 30.78 -8.95 1.49
CA GLY A 43 31.45 -8.44 0.30
C GLY A 43 32.48 -7.38 0.63
N PHE A 44 32.87 -6.61 -0.39
CA PHE A 44 33.81 -5.49 -0.26
C PHE A 44 33.45 -4.35 -1.20
N ALA A 45 34.02 -3.18 -0.96
CA ALA A 45 33.84 -1.99 -1.78
C ALA A 45 35.19 -1.47 -2.29
N THR A 46 35.21 -0.97 -3.52
CA THR A 46 36.27 -0.09 -3.97
C THR A 46 36.11 1.28 -3.32
N THR A 47 37.18 2.04 -3.15
CA THR A 47 37.09 3.37 -2.52
C THR A 47 36.97 4.49 -3.55
N ALA A 48 36.50 5.67 -3.14
CA ALA A 48 36.56 6.89 -3.95
C ALA A 48 38.01 7.28 -4.35
N HIS A 49 38.97 6.91 -3.51
CA HIS A 49 40.41 7.07 -3.85
C HIS A 49 40.78 6.18 -5.05
N ALA A 50 40.38 4.91 -5.06
CA ALA A 50 40.62 4.00 -6.18
C ALA A 50 40.04 4.55 -7.50
N TYR A 51 38.81 5.06 -7.45
CA TYR A 51 38.16 5.69 -8.60
C TYR A 51 38.93 6.92 -9.12
N ARG A 52 39.30 7.83 -8.22
CA ARG A 52 40.04 9.04 -8.62
C ARG A 52 41.44 8.73 -9.19
N GLU A 53 42.13 7.75 -8.61
CA GLU A 53 43.44 7.31 -9.13
C GLU A 53 43.29 6.62 -10.48
N PHE A 54 42.24 5.85 -10.68
CA PHE A 54 41.91 5.26 -11.99
C PHE A 54 41.67 6.36 -13.05
N LEU A 55 40.88 7.38 -12.74
CA LEU A 55 40.64 8.49 -13.65
C LEU A 55 41.94 9.31 -13.97
N ALA A 56 42.82 9.40 -13.00
CA ALA A 56 44.13 10.07 -13.22
C ALA A 56 45.09 9.21 -14.06
N HIS A 57 44.83 7.91 -14.18
CA HIS A 57 45.68 6.99 -14.92
C HIS A 57 45.60 7.26 -16.43
N GLU A 58 46.76 7.25 -17.12
CA GLU A 58 46.88 7.45 -18.56
C GLU A 58 46.22 8.73 -19.11
N GLY A 59 46.07 9.77 -18.29
CA GLY A 59 45.51 11.06 -18.69
C GLY A 59 43.99 10.99 -19.01
N LEU A 60 43.29 9.97 -18.52
CA LEU A 60 41.86 9.77 -18.76
C LEU A 60 41.02 10.96 -18.30
N ASN A 61 41.29 11.48 -17.09
CA ASN A 61 40.55 12.61 -16.52
C ASN A 61 40.64 13.88 -17.39
N ASP A 62 41.81 14.15 -17.92
CA ASP A 62 42.03 15.34 -18.78
C ASP A 62 41.27 15.23 -20.11
N ARG A 63 41.18 14.02 -20.67
CA ARG A 63 40.41 13.75 -21.88
C ARG A 63 38.91 13.91 -21.63
N ILE A 64 38.40 13.41 -20.51
CA ILE A 64 36.99 13.52 -20.10
C ILE A 64 36.63 15.00 -19.90
N ASN A 65 37.42 15.75 -19.13
CA ASN A 65 37.15 17.15 -18.84
C ASN A 65 37.21 18.02 -20.10
N ALA A 66 38.13 17.73 -21.03
CA ALA A 66 38.20 18.43 -22.30
C ALA A 66 36.98 18.23 -23.20
N LEU A 67 36.33 17.05 -23.13
CA LEU A 67 35.10 16.77 -23.87
C LEU A 67 33.91 17.44 -23.20
N LEU A 68 33.75 17.26 -21.88
CA LEU A 68 32.60 17.79 -21.11
C LEU A 68 32.59 19.33 -21.09
N SER A 69 33.76 20.01 -21.08
CA SER A 69 33.84 21.47 -21.09
C SER A 69 33.28 22.15 -22.35
N ARG A 70 33.09 21.39 -23.44
CA ARG A 70 32.57 21.86 -24.73
C ARG A 70 31.16 21.34 -25.02
N LEU A 71 30.63 20.52 -24.15
CA LEU A 71 29.37 19.85 -24.36
C LEU A 71 28.18 20.77 -23.97
N ASP A 72 27.24 20.93 -24.91
CA ASP A 72 25.91 21.42 -24.62
C ASP A 72 25.03 20.23 -24.19
N VAL A 73 24.65 20.20 -22.94
CA VAL A 73 23.84 19.10 -22.39
C VAL A 73 22.36 19.13 -22.80
N ASP A 74 21.92 20.23 -23.39
CA ASP A 74 20.56 20.38 -23.93
C ASP A 74 20.46 19.82 -25.38
N ASP A 75 21.62 19.64 -26.06
CA ASP A 75 21.69 18.87 -27.30
C ASP A 75 21.79 17.38 -27.00
N VAL A 76 20.64 16.72 -27.03
CA VAL A 76 20.47 15.28 -26.69
C VAL A 76 21.41 14.39 -27.53
N LYS A 77 21.65 14.71 -28.82
CA LYS A 77 22.50 13.93 -29.69
C LYS A 77 23.97 14.09 -29.31
N ALA A 78 24.40 15.33 -29.10
CA ALA A 78 25.77 15.62 -28.65
C ALA A 78 26.05 14.99 -27.27
N LEU A 79 25.05 15.01 -26.36
CA LEU A 79 25.16 14.39 -25.06
C LEU A 79 25.32 12.88 -25.16
N ALA A 80 24.53 12.19 -26.00
CA ALA A 80 24.62 10.75 -26.21
C ALA A 80 25.97 10.32 -26.82
N GLU A 81 26.47 11.07 -27.81
CA GLU A 81 27.78 10.82 -28.43
C GLU A 81 28.93 11.03 -27.44
N ALA A 82 28.88 12.09 -26.65
CA ALA A 82 29.91 12.39 -25.65
C ALA A 82 29.87 11.34 -24.50
N GLY A 83 28.71 11.00 -23.99
CA GLY A 83 28.53 9.99 -22.95
C GLY A 83 29.06 8.63 -23.40
N SER A 84 28.69 8.19 -24.61
CA SER A 84 29.18 6.93 -25.19
C SER A 84 30.68 6.90 -25.35
N THR A 85 31.28 8.01 -25.83
CA THR A 85 32.73 8.13 -26.01
C THR A 85 33.45 8.02 -24.67
N ILE A 86 32.98 8.72 -23.63
CA ILE A 86 33.61 8.67 -22.31
C ILE A 86 33.51 7.28 -21.71
N ARG A 87 32.35 6.64 -21.76
CA ARG A 87 32.16 5.27 -21.25
C ARG A 87 33.08 4.28 -21.93
N GLN A 88 33.30 4.40 -23.26
CA GLN A 88 34.23 3.56 -23.98
C GLN A 88 35.69 3.79 -23.53
N TRP A 89 36.10 5.06 -23.31
CA TRP A 89 37.44 5.35 -22.78
C TRP A 89 37.68 4.73 -21.42
N ILE A 90 36.66 4.75 -20.53
CA ILE A 90 36.75 4.15 -19.19
C ILE A 90 36.91 2.64 -19.30
N ILE A 91 36.13 1.98 -20.18
CA ILE A 91 36.17 0.52 -20.37
C ILE A 91 37.52 0.08 -20.95
N ASP A 92 38.13 0.88 -21.85
CA ASP A 92 39.36 0.54 -22.55
C ASP A 92 40.63 0.87 -21.73
N THR A 93 40.51 1.71 -20.71
CA THR A 93 41.68 2.10 -19.88
C THR A 93 41.94 1.00 -18.83
N PRO A 94 43.13 0.42 -18.72
CA PRO A 94 43.44 -0.59 -17.72
C PRO A 94 43.40 -0.01 -16.30
N LEU A 95 43.10 -0.85 -15.33
CA LEU A 95 43.24 -0.43 -13.92
C LEU A 95 44.70 -0.20 -13.55
N PRO A 96 45.01 0.78 -12.68
CA PRO A 96 46.35 0.90 -12.10
C PRO A 96 46.80 -0.44 -11.48
N PRO A 97 48.04 -0.89 -11.69
CA PRO A 97 48.48 -2.22 -11.26
C PRO A 97 48.26 -2.51 -9.76
N ALA A 98 48.45 -1.52 -8.90
CA ALA A 98 48.26 -1.66 -7.46
C ALA A 98 46.77 -1.82 -7.10
N PHE A 99 45.89 -1.14 -7.81
CA PHE A 99 44.45 -1.29 -7.65
C PHE A 99 43.98 -2.66 -8.17
N GLU A 100 44.42 -3.10 -9.34
CA GLU A 100 44.09 -4.41 -9.88
C GLU A 100 44.52 -5.54 -8.95
N SER A 101 45.72 -5.45 -8.37
CA SER A 101 46.21 -6.43 -7.39
C SER A 101 45.31 -6.47 -6.12
N ALA A 102 44.95 -5.31 -5.57
CA ALA A 102 44.09 -5.23 -4.39
C ALA A 102 42.70 -5.79 -4.66
N LEU A 103 42.14 -5.55 -5.86
CA LEU A 103 40.86 -6.09 -6.29
C LEU A 103 40.91 -7.62 -6.43
N ALA A 104 42.02 -8.16 -6.98
CA ALA A 104 42.26 -9.59 -7.13
C ALA A 104 42.34 -10.30 -5.76
N ASP A 105 43.10 -9.70 -4.83
CA ASP A 105 43.28 -10.25 -3.49
C ASP A 105 41.93 -10.29 -2.73
N ALA A 106 41.14 -9.21 -2.77
CA ALA A 106 39.82 -9.14 -2.11
C ALA A 106 38.82 -10.13 -2.73
N TYR A 107 38.81 -10.26 -4.07
CA TYR A 107 37.98 -11.24 -4.73
C TYR A 107 38.37 -12.68 -4.33
N ALA A 108 39.66 -13.00 -4.31
CA ALA A 108 40.17 -14.33 -3.92
C ALA A 108 39.79 -14.66 -2.47
N GLU A 109 39.86 -13.67 -1.56
CA GLU A 109 39.43 -13.85 -0.18
C GLU A 109 37.92 -14.14 -0.09
N LEU A 110 37.09 -13.38 -0.79
CA LEU A 110 35.65 -13.59 -0.81
C LEU A 110 35.30 -14.96 -1.42
N GLN A 111 35.97 -15.34 -2.50
CA GLN A 111 35.79 -16.65 -3.14
C GLN A 111 36.23 -17.81 -2.23
N SER A 112 37.27 -17.64 -1.43
CA SER A 112 37.72 -18.66 -0.48
C SER A 112 36.67 -18.99 0.59
N ARG A 113 35.88 -17.99 0.97
CA ARG A 113 34.76 -18.14 1.92
C ARG A 113 33.50 -18.71 1.22
N HIS A 114 33.40 -18.52 -0.09
CA HIS A 114 32.24 -18.92 -0.92
C HIS A 114 32.70 -19.59 -2.23
N PRO A 115 32.96 -20.91 -2.24
CA PRO A 115 33.56 -21.60 -3.41
C PRO A 115 32.78 -21.43 -4.72
N ASN A 116 31.45 -21.30 -4.66
CA ASN A 116 30.57 -21.08 -5.81
C ASN A 116 30.09 -19.61 -5.85
N LEU A 117 31.00 -18.67 -5.60
CA LEU A 117 30.68 -17.25 -5.51
C LEU A 117 30.05 -16.74 -6.83
N LYS A 118 28.84 -16.23 -6.71
CA LYS A 118 28.20 -15.33 -7.65
C LYS A 118 28.14 -13.97 -6.99
N ALA A 119 28.48 -12.92 -7.71
CA ALA A 119 28.53 -11.57 -7.15
C ALA A 119 27.53 -10.62 -7.85
N ALA A 120 27.01 -9.70 -7.06
CA ALA A 120 26.41 -8.47 -7.55
C ALA A 120 27.50 -7.37 -7.49
N VAL A 121 27.71 -6.67 -8.59
CA VAL A 121 28.62 -5.50 -8.65
C VAL A 121 27.76 -4.27 -8.81
N ARG A 122 27.74 -3.43 -7.77
CA ARG A 122 26.78 -2.31 -7.64
C ARG A 122 27.52 -0.98 -7.50
N SER A 123 26.96 0.06 -8.13
CA SER A 123 27.43 1.43 -7.92
C SER A 123 26.99 2.00 -6.57
N SER A 124 27.84 2.80 -5.97
CA SER A 124 27.58 3.59 -4.78
C SER A 124 28.28 4.93 -4.89
N ALA A 125 27.53 6.00 -5.13
CA ALA A 125 28.11 7.33 -5.29
C ALA A 125 28.29 8.04 -3.94
N THR A 126 29.32 8.86 -3.83
CA THR A 126 29.61 9.65 -2.63
C THR A 126 28.60 10.79 -2.42
N ALA A 127 27.78 11.12 -3.43
CA ALA A 127 26.75 12.16 -3.39
C ALA A 127 25.33 11.64 -3.61
N GLU A 128 25.10 10.31 -3.52
CA GLU A 128 23.84 9.68 -3.92
C GLU A 128 22.67 9.95 -2.97
N ASP A 129 22.90 10.02 -1.68
CA ASP A 129 21.88 10.11 -0.63
C ASP A 129 21.94 11.45 0.13
N LEU A 130 22.20 12.53 -0.54
CA LEU A 130 22.12 13.87 0.06
C LEU A 130 20.65 14.28 0.21
N PRO A 131 20.27 15.00 1.29
CA PRO A 131 18.86 15.37 1.57
C PRO A 131 18.17 16.12 0.42
N ASP A 132 18.95 16.79 -0.44
CA ASP A 132 18.48 17.65 -1.53
C ASP A 132 18.76 17.10 -2.94
N ALA A 133 19.31 15.89 -3.06
CA ALA A 133 19.69 15.34 -4.35
C ALA A 133 19.52 13.81 -4.38
N SER A 134 18.51 13.33 -5.09
CA SER A 134 18.32 11.91 -5.36
C SER A 134 18.96 11.54 -6.70
N PHE A 135 20.03 10.75 -6.67
CA PHE A 135 20.59 10.08 -7.84
C PHE A 135 19.91 8.71 -8.07
N ALA A 136 18.71 8.49 -7.53
CA ALA A 136 18.02 7.22 -7.62
C ALA A 136 17.79 6.81 -9.08
N GLY A 137 18.15 5.57 -9.40
CA GLY A 137 17.93 4.97 -10.72
C GLY A 137 18.89 5.41 -11.83
N GLN A 138 19.95 6.20 -11.54
CA GLN A 138 20.90 6.67 -12.54
C GLN A 138 22.13 5.77 -12.68
N GLN A 139 22.24 4.68 -11.92
CA GLN A 139 23.45 3.87 -11.79
C GLN A 139 23.15 2.40 -12.01
N GLU A 140 24.14 1.66 -12.51
CA GLU A 140 23.96 0.28 -12.93
C GLU A 140 24.32 -0.73 -11.83
N THR A 141 23.65 -1.88 -11.88
CA THR A 141 23.93 -3.06 -11.07
C THR A 141 24.11 -4.26 -11.99
N PHE A 142 25.21 -4.97 -11.83
CA PHE A 142 25.50 -6.19 -12.59
C PHE A 142 25.32 -7.40 -11.68
N LEU A 143 24.40 -8.28 -12.03
CA LEU A 143 24.03 -9.45 -11.27
C LEU A 143 24.67 -10.74 -11.82
N ASN A 144 24.79 -11.77 -10.97
CA ASN A 144 25.30 -13.09 -11.34
C ASN A 144 26.69 -13.06 -12.00
N ILE A 145 27.59 -12.20 -11.50
CA ILE A 145 28.94 -12.08 -12.02
C ILE A 145 29.83 -13.17 -11.38
N GLU A 146 30.56 -13.91 -12.21
CA GLU A 146 31.44 -15.00 -11.76
C GLU A 146 32.83 -14.85 -12.41
N GLY A 147 33.85 -15.06 -11.60
CA GLY A 147 35.26 -14.98 -12.01
C GLY A 147 35.84 -13.58 -11.96
N PHE A 148 37.12 -13.50 -11.63
CA PHE A 148 37.81 -12.23 -11.41
C PHE A 148 37.77 -11.29 -12.61
N ASP A 149 37.99 -11.81 -13.82
CA ASP A 149 37.98 -10.99 -15.03
C ASP A 149 36.64 -10.34 -15.31
N ASN A 150 35.54 -11.04 -15.03
CA ASN A 150 34.19 -10.52 -15.16
C ASN A 150 33.88 -9.49 -14.05
N VAL A 151 34.34 -9.71 -12.81
CA VAL A 151 34.22 -8.71 -11.73
C VAL A 151 35.00 -7.45 -12.07
N LYS A 152 36.25 -7.59 -12.54
CA LYS A 152 37.07 -6.46 -12.99
C LYS A 152 36.36 -5.67 -14.09
N ARG A 153 35.81 -6.33 -15.09
CA ARG A 153 35.00 -5.70 -16.13
C ARG A 153 33.77 -4.99 -15.58
N ALA A 154 33.02 -5.62 -14.67
CA ALA A 154 31.85 -5.00 -14.05
C ALA A 154 32.23 -3.75 -13.23
N VAL A 155 33.40 -3.72 -12.60
CA VAL A 155 33.91 -2.51 -11.92
C VAL A 155 34.15 -1.37 -12.93
N HIS A 156 34.72 -1.64 -14.10
CA HIS A 156 34.84 -0.63 -15.14
C HIS A 156 33.47 -0.12 -15.62
N GLU A 157 32.52 -1.02 -15.83
CA GLU A 157 31.17 -0.68 -16.26
C GLU A 157 30.44 0.18 -15.20
N VAL A 158 30.62 -0.16 -13.92
CA VAL A 158 30.14 0.69 -12.80
C VAL A 158 30.75 2.08 -12.87
N PHE A 159 32.07 2.20 -13.05
CA PHE A 159 32.72 3.51 -13.15
C PHE A 159 32.25 4.29 -14.39
N ALA A 160 32.03 3.60 -15.51
CA ALA A 160 31.47 4.20 -16.72
C ALA A 160 30.06 4.72 -16.54
N SER A 161 29.25 4.10 -15.68
CA SER A 161 27.83 4.47 -15.46
C SER A 161 27.67 5.91 -14.93
N LEU A 162 28.68 6.49 -14.28
CA LEU A 162 28.66 7.90 -13.88
C LEU A 162 28.59 8.87 -15.08
N PHE A 163 28.92 8.39 -16.27
CA PHE A 163 28.87 9.14 -17.51
C PHE A 163 27.75 8.65 -18.45
N ASN A 164 26.72 8.10 -17.93
CA ASN A 164 25.44 7.95 -18.62
C ASN A 164 24.87 9.35 -18.90
N ASP A 165 24.16 9.49 -20.00
CA ASP A 165 23.66 10.78 -20.50
C ASP A 165 22.87 11.53 -19.44
N ARG A 166 22.02 10.81 -18.70
CA ARG A 166 21.29 11.34 -17.55
C ARG A 166 22.18 11.83 -16.42
N ALA A 167 23.16 11.05 -16.04
CA ALA A 167 24.04 11.40 -14.94
C ALA A 167 24.89 12.64 -15.28
N ILE A 168 25.28 12.83 -16.55
CA ILE A 168 25.95 14.02 -17.04
C ILE A 168 25.02 15.23 -16.99
N SER A 169 23.83 15.12 -17.61
CA SER A 169 22.81 16.17 -17.65
C SER A 169 22.36 16.61 -16.25
N TYR A 170 22.08 15.66 -15.37
CA TYR A 170 21.68 15.94 -13.99
C TYR A 170 22.71 16.75 -13.21
N ARG A 171 24.01 16.36 -13.29
CA ARG A 171 25.07 17.10 -12.60
C ARG A 171 25.18 18.54 -13.10
N VAL A 172 25.09 18.75 -14.41
CA VAL A 172 25.19 20.09 -15.01
C VAL A 172 23.98 20.95 -14.57
N HIS A 173 22.75 20.44 -14.67
CA HIS A 173 21.54 21.19 -14.28
C HIS A 173 21.50 21.53 -12.79
N ARG A 174 22.11 20.69 -11.94
CA ARG A 174 22.22 20.92 -10.49
C ARG A 174 23.47 21.73 -10.10
N GLY A 175 24.32 22.09 -11.04
CA GLY A 175 25.53 22.84 -10.77
C GLY A 175 26.64 22.06 -10.05
N TYR A 176 26.58 20.71 -10.09
CA TYR A 176 27.66 19.88 -9.54
C TYR A 176 28.82 19.80 -10.52
N ALA A 177 30.03 20.10 -10.04
CA ALA A 177 31.25 19.83 -10.82
C ALA A 177 31.47 18.31 -10.96
N HIS A 178 31.76 17.84 -12.17
CA HIS A 178 31.93 16.40 -12.45
C HIS A 178 32.99 15.73 -11.59
N GLU A 179 34.02 16.44 -11.21
CA GLU A 179 35.17 15.99 -10.39
C GLU A 179 34.81 15.83 -8.89
N ASN A 180 33.72 16.44 -8.42
CA ASN A 180 33.32 16.36 -7.03
C ASN A 180 32.56 15.09 -6.69
N VAL A 181 32.06 14.35 -7.69
CA VAL A 181 31.35 13.11 -7.51
C VAL A 181 32.27 11.94 -7.79
N ALA A 182 32.43 11.06 -6.82
CA ALA A 182 33.18 9.83 -6.97
C ALA A 182 32.25 8.61 -6.85
N LEU A 183 32.65 7.50 -7.50
CA LEU A 183 31.99 6.22 -7.39
C LEU A 183 32.81 5.22 -6.59
N SER A 184 32.08 4.35 -5.91
CA SER A 184 32.57 3.09 -5.37
C SER A 184 31.81 1.95 -6.03
N ALA A 185 32.48 0.88 -6.36
CA ALA A 185 31.85 -0.36 -6.79
C ALA A 185 31.79 -1.32 -5.59
N GLY A 186 30.58 -1.68 -5.15
CA GLY A 186 30.37 -2.71 -4.14
C GLY A 186 30.29 -4.08 -4.80
N VAL A 187 31.14 -5.03 -4.37
CA VAL A 187 31.11 -6.42 -4.81
C VAL A 187 30.51 -7.24 -3.67
N GLN A 188 29.25 -7.66 -3.84
CA GLN A 188 28.47 -8.34 -2.81
C GLN A 188 28.14 -9.76 -3.25
N LYS A 189 28.22 -10.73 -2.31
CA LYS A 189 27.73 -12.09 -2.56
C LYS A 189 26.26 -12.05 -2.96
N MET A 190 25.90 -12.70 -4.06
CA MET A 190 24.50 -12.88 -4.46
C MET A 190 23.76 -13.82 -3.52
N VAL A 191 22.52 -13.46 -3.22
CA VAL A 191 21.53 -14.35 -2.60
C VAL A 191 20.84 -15.16 -3.69
N ARG A 192 20.64 -16.46 -3.48
CA ARG A 192 20.05 -17.39 -4.45
C ARG A 192 18.54 -17.20 -4.57
N SER A 193 18.10 -15.96 -4.78
CA SER A 193 16.68 -15.64 -4.90
C SER A 193 16.07 -16.02 -6.26
N GLU A 194 16.90 -16.36 -7.26
CA GLU A 194 16.41 -16.93 -8.51
C GLU A 194 15.66 -18.26 -8.32
N THR A 195 15.96 -18.99 -7.26
CA THR A 195 15.25 -20.18 -6.78
C THR A 195 14.30 -19.92 -5.62
N GLY A 196 14.29 -18.71 -5.10
CA GLY A 196 13.48 -18.23 -3.99
C GLY A 196 12.57 -17.06 -4.39
N ALA A 197 12.61 -16.01 -3.57
CA ALA A 197 11.83 -14.79 -3.76
C ALA A 197 12.65 -13.55 -3.38
N SER A 198 12.16 -12.39 -3.79
CA SER A 198 12.76 -11.10 -3.43
C SER A 198 11.71 -10.00 -3.47
N GLY A 199 12.05 -8.86 -2.92
CA GLY A 199 11.17 -7.73 -2.94
C GLY A 199 11.76 -6.49 -2.27
N VAL A 200 10.90 -5.53 -2.04
CA VAL A 200 11.19 -4.31 -1.28
C VAL A 200 10.22 -4.17 -0.13
N MET A 201 10.65 -3.49 0.92
CA MET A 201 9.77 -3.16 2.03
C MET A 201 10.03 -1.75 2.53
N PHE A 202 8.98 -1.12 3.03
CA PHE A 202 9.01 0.23 3.59
C PHE A 202 8.54 0.20 5.03
N THR A 203 9.18 0.98 5.88
CA THR A 203 8.79 1.07 7.31
C THR A 203 7.67 2.07 7.57
N LEU A 204 6.88 2.37 6.54
CA LEU A 204 5.65 3.13 6.58
C LEU A 204 4.74 2.72 5.41
N ASP A 205 3.47 3.12 5.43
CA ASP A 205 2.63 3.05 4.24
C ASP A 205 3.01 4.14 3.23
N THR A 206 3.38 3.75 2.03
CA THR A 206 3.89 4.65 0.98
C THR A 206 2.82 5.57 0.38
N GLU A 207 1.54 5.32 0.67
CA GLU A 207 0.44 6.16 0.16
C GLU A 207 -0.02 7.22 1.17
N SER A 208 -0.17 6.83 2.44
CA SER A 208 -0.70 7.69 3.49
C SER A 208 0.36 8.25 4.43
N GLY A 209 1.57 7.68 4.42
CA GLY A 209 2.60 7.99 5.41
C GLY A 209 2.36 7.38 6.80
N TYR A 210 1.40 6.44 6.93
CA TYR A 210 1.10 5.81 8.21
C TYR A 210 2.33 5.06 8.76
N ARG A 211 2.76 5.43 9.97
CA ARG A 211 4.05 5.02 10.56
C ARG A 211 4.03 3.66 11.25
N ASP A 212 2.88 3.19 11.72
CA ASP A 212 2.78 1.96 12.49
C ASP A 212 2.57 0.70 11.62
N ALA A 213 2.88 0.80 10.34
CA ALA A 213 2.88 -0.34 9.42
C ALA A 213 4.24 -0.53 8.73
N VAL A 214 4.58 -1.78 8.44
CA VAL A 214 5.59 -2.16 7.45
C VAL A 214 4.86 -2.64 6.20
N PHE A 215 5.18 -2.06 5.05
CA PHE A 215 4.67 -2.47 3.76
C PHE A 215 5.73 -3.35 3.07
N VAL A 216 5.37 -4.58 2.70
CA VAL A 216 6.29 -5.56 2.10
C VAL A 216 5.75 -5.97 0.73
N THR A 217 6.61 -5.97 -0.28
CA THR A 217 6.31 -6.58 -1.59
C THR A 217 7.16 -7.82 -1.79
N ALA A 218 6.63 -8.80 -2.54
CA ALA A 218 7.33 -10.04 -2.85
C ALA A 218 7.06 -10.53 -4.27
N SER A 219 8.09 -11.01 -4.96
CA SER A 219 7.97 -11.69 -6.24
C SER A 219 8.97 -12.83 -6.34
N TRP A 220 8.69 -13.77 -7.23
CA TRP A 220 9.61 -14.85 -7.55
C TRP A 220 10.86 -14.34 -8.25
N GLY A 221 12.00 -14.93 -7.95
CA GLY A 221 13.25 -14.63 -8.63
C GLY A 221 14.03 -13.46 -8.09
N LEU A 222 14.91 -12.90 -8.92
CA LEU A 222 15.77 -11.77 -8.57
C LEU A 222 14.97 -10.47 -8.44
N GLY A 223 15.36 -9.62 -7.49
CA GLY A 223 14.63 -8.39 -7.10
C GLY A 223 14.52 -7.31 -8.15
N GLU A 224 15.35 -7.36 -9.19
CA GLU A 224 15.39 -6.33 -10.24
C GLU A 224 14.04 -6.14 -10.93
N THR A 225 13.26 -7.21 -11.16
CA THR A 225 11.91 -7.12 -11.75
C THR A 225 10.91 -6.35 -10.87
N VAL A 226 11.07 -6.39 -9.55
CA VAL A 226 10.25 -5.61 -8.62
C VAL A 226 10.67 -4.15 -8.62
N VAL A 227 11.97 -3.89 -8.53
CA VAL A 227 12.55 -2.53 -8.51
C VAL A 227 12.26 -1.78 -9.82
N GLN A 228 12.39 -2.45 -10.96
CA GLN A 228 12.06 -1.89 -12.28
C GLN A 228 10.55 -1.77 -12.54
N GLY A 229 9.71 -2.38 -11.72
CA GLY A 229 8.25 -2.41 -11.92
C GLY A 229 7.79 -3.28 -13.07
N ALA A 230 8.61 -4.24 -13.49
CA ALA A 230 8.29 -5.18 -14.57
C ALA A 230 7.29 -6.26 -14.15
N VAL A 231 7.00 -6.37 -12.87
CA VAL A 231 6.12 -7.38 -12.28
C VAL A 231 5.13 -6.74 -11.31
N ASN A 232 3.92 -7.32 -11.22
CA ASN A 232 2.96 -6.98 -10.17
C ASN A 232 3.19 -7.96 -9.00
N PRO A 233 3.84 -7.51 -7.91
CA PRO A 233 4.23 -8.38 -6.80
C PRO A 233 3.06 -8.68 -5.87
N ASP A 234 3.27 -9.67 -4.98
CA ASP A 234 2.45 -9.81 -3.77
C ASP A 234 2.70 -8.62 -2.85
N GLU A 235 1.69 -8.21 -2.08
CA GLU A 235 1.79 -7.11 -1.14
C GLU A 235 1.28 -7.54 0.24
N PHE A 236 1.98 -7.10 1.29
CA PHE A 236 1.64 -7.40 2.67
C PHE A 236 1.75 -6.13 3.52
N TYR A 237 0.86 -6.01 4.50
CA TYR A 237 0.95 -4.99 5.55
C TYR A 237 1.11 -5.67 6.90
N VAL A 238 2.09 -5.22 7.68
CA VAL A 238 2.36 -5.73 9.04
C VAL A 238 2.26 -4.59 10.04
N HIS A 239 1.47 -4.76 11.09
CA HIS A 239 1.29 -3.76 12.14
C HIS A 239 2.42 -3.84 13.18
N LYS A 240 3.22 -2.78 13.31
CA LYS A 240 4.40 -2.75 14.19
C LYS A 240 4.07 -2.98 15.67
N PRO A 241 3.05 -2.32 16.27
CA PRO A 241 2.72 -2.55 17.68
C PRO A 241 2.27 -4.00 17.97
N THR A 242 1.47 -4.61 17.09
CA THR A 242 1.04 -6.01 17.21
C THR A 242 2.22 -6.96 17.09
N LEU A 243 3.14 -6.68 16.15
CA LEU A 243 4.39 -7.43 15.96
C LEU A 243 5.27 -7.37 17.22
N ALA A 244 5.45 -6.18 17.78
CA ALA A 244 6.21 -5.97 19.01
C ALA A 244 5.61 -6.71 20.21
N ALA A 245 4.28 -6.89 20.24
CA ALA A 245 3.57 -7.67 21.25
C ALA A 245 3.69 -9.20 21.04
N GLY A 246 4.40 -9.66 20.01
CA GLY A 246 4.57 -11.08 19.69
C GLY A 246 3.31 -11.78 19.19
N ARG A 247 2.38 -11.03 18.60
CA ARG A 247 1.10 -11.54 18.10
C ARG A 247 1.10 -11.62 16.56
N PRO A 248 0.18 -12.40 15.96
CA PRO A 248 -0.03 -12.36 14.50
C PRO A 248 -0.29 -10.93 14.05
N ALA A 249 0.59 -10.39 13.21
CA ALA A 249 0.64 -8.96 12.90
C ALA A 249 0.40 -8.65 11.43
N VAL A 250 0.21 -9.65 10.56
CA VAL A 250 -0.12 -9.46 9.16
C VAL A 250 -1.55 -8.98 9.04
N LEU A 251 -1.71 -7.70 8.67
CA LEU A 251 -3.04 -7.06 8.54
C LEU A 251 -3.73 -7.42 7.23
N ARG A 252 -2.94 -7.50 6.14
CA ARG A 252 -3.51 -7.70 4.80
C ARG A 252 -2.50 -8.34 3.87
N ARG A 253 -3.04 -9.17 2.96
CA ARG A 253 -2.31 -9.83 1.88
C ARG A 253 -3.02 -9.57 0.56
N THR A 254 -2.26 -9.21 -0.46
CA THR A 254 -2.76 -9.04 -1.83
C THR A 254 -1.91 -9.90 -2.76
N LEU A 255 -2.54 -10.84 -3.44
CA LEU A 255 -1.86 -11.71 -4.39
C LEU A 255 -1.57 -10.95 -5.68
N GLY A 256 -0.30 -10.87 -6.07
CA GLY A 256 0.13 -10.28 -7.33
C GLY A 256 0.00 -11.25 -8.50
N SER A 257 -0.05 -10.74 -9.71
CA SER A 257 -0.10 -11.59 -10.92
C SER A 257 1.21 -12.31 -11.22
N LYS A 258 2.34 -11.74 -10.84
CA LYS A 258 3.71 -12.29 -10.94
C LYS A 258 3.97 -13.07 -12.24
N LEU A 259 3.69 -12.45 -13.40
CA LEU A 259 3.72 -13.14 -14.69
C LEU A 259 5.12 -13.62 -15.07
N ILE A 260 6.13 -12.85 -14.72
CA ILE A 260 7.53 -13.10 -15.07
C ILE A 260 8.42 -13.10 -13.83
N LYS A 261 9.56 -13.74 -13.94
CA LYS A 261 10.65 -13.68 -12.95
C LYS A 261 12.00 -13.61 -13.64
N MET A 262 12.98 -13.04 -12.97
CA MET A 262 14.37 -13.04 -13.43
C MET A 262 15.16 -14.14 -12.74
N ILE A 263 15.91 -14.87 -13.51
CA ILE A 263 16.77 -15.97 -13.04
C ILE A 263 18.20 -15.76 -13.56
N TYR A 264 19.15 -16.58 -13.10
CA TYR A 264 20.48 -16.61 -13.67
C TYR A 264 20.46 -17.06 -15.12
N GLY A 265 21.20 -16.31 -15.98
CA GLY A 265 21.41 -16.64 -17.37
C GLY A 265 22.53 -17.68 -17.56
N GLU A 266 22.71 -18.11 -18.78
CA GLU A 266 23.74 -19.11 -19.17
C GLU A 266 25.17 -18.53 -19.18
N SER A 267 25.32 -17.20 -19.23
CA SER A 267 26.61 -16.52 -19.29
C SER A 267 26.90 -15.78 -17.98
N ALA A 268 28.09 -15.91 -17.48
CA ALA A 268 28.57 -15.18 -16.28
C ALA A 268 29.10 -13.75 -16.57
N SER A 269 29.02 -13.29 -17.82
CA SER A 269 29.49 -11.96 -18.22
C SER A 269 28.39 -10.92 -18.13
N ALA A 270 28.77 -9.66 -17.81
CA ALA A 270 27.87 -8.52 -17.74
C ALA A 270 26.98 -8.41 -19.02
N GLY A 271 25.69 -8.16 -18.83
CA GLY A 271 24.69 -8.03 -19.90
C GLY A 271 24.08 -9.31 -20.43
N LYS A 272 24.57 -10.50 -20.04
CA LYS A 272 23.99 -11.82 -20.38
C LYS A 272 23.91 -12.76 -19.18
N SER A 273 24.12 -12.25 -18.00
CA SER A 273 24.24 -13.02 -16.76
C SER A 273 22.89 -13.36 -16.13
N VAL A 274 21.81 -12.74 -16.59
CA VAL A 274 20.43 -12.96 -16.15
C VAL A 274 19.49 -13.13 -17.33
N ALA A 275 18.37 -13.81 -17.09
CA ALA A 275 17.32 -14.04 -18.07
C ALA A 275 15.94 -13.86 -17.44
N THR A 276 15.02 -13.25 -18.16
CA THR A 276 13.62 -13.16 -17.76
C THR A 276 12.83 -14.34 -18.33
N VAL A 277 12.08 -15.04 -17.49
CA VAL A 277 11.26 -16.20 -17.85
C VAL A 277 9.85 -16.07 -17.27
N ASP A 278 8.89 -16.77 -17.88
CA ASP A 278 7.53 -16.86 -17.36
C ASP A 278 7.49 -17.62 -16.03
N VAL A 279 6.65 -17.14 -15.10
CA VAL A 279 6.34 -17.88 -13.88
C VAL A 279 5.31 -18.96 -14.20
N PRO A 280 5.50 -20.23 -13.77
CA PRO A 280 4.51 -21.28 -13.93
C PRO A 280 3.16 -20.89 -13.32
N LEU A 281 2.06 -21.32 -13.96
CA LEU A 281 0.70 -21.01 -13.49
C LEU A 281 0.46 -21.45 -12.04
N SER A 282 1.02 -22.59 -11.63
CA SER A 282 0.97 -23.10 -10.24
C SER A 282 1.58 -22.12 -9.23
N ASP A 283 2.58 -21.35 -9.63
CA ASP A 283 3.29 -20.42 -8.76
C ASP A 283 2.68 -19.02 -8.78
N ARG A 284 1.99 -18.63 -9.86
CA ARG A 284 1.26 -17.35 -9.92
C ARG A 284 0.12 -17.28 -8.91
N GLY A 285 -0.57 -18.42 -8.69
CA GLY A 285 -1.73 -18.53 -7.80
C GLY A 285 -1.40 -18.67 -6.32
N ARG A 286 -0.14 -18.51 -5.90
CA ARG A 286 0.26 -18.59 -4.50
C ARG A 286 1.18 -17.44 -4.10
N PHE A 287 1.19 -17.10 -2.82
CA PHE A 287 2.12 -16.12 -2.28
C PHE A 287 3.56 -16.63 -2.34
N CYS A 288 4.51 -15.71 -2.63
CA CYS A 288 5.94 -16.05 -2.71
C CYS A 288 6.55 -16.38 -1.34
N ILE A 289 5.99 -15.81 -0.28
CA ILE A 289 6.44 -15.98 1.11
C ILE A 289 5.23 -16.17 2.01
N ASN A 290 5.43 -16.84 3.13
CA ASN A 290 4.40 -17.10 4.14
C ASN A 290 4.38 -16.02 5.23
N ASP A 291 3.37 -16.04 6.10
CA ASP A 291 3.18 -15.05 7.16
C ASP A 291 4.36 -14.98 8.14
N GLU A 292 5.02 -16.11 8.45
CA GLU A 292 6.17 -16.13 9.33
C GLU A 292 7.37 -15.39 8.70
N GLN A 293 7.63 -15.63 7.42
CA GLN A 293 8.65 -14.91 6.65
C GLN A 293 8.32 -13.42 6.53
N VAL A 294 7.05 -13.07 6.31
CA VAL A 294 6.60 -11.66 6.27
C VAL A 294 6.85 -10.98 7.62
N MET A 295 6.51 -11.64 8.74
CA MET A 295 6.75 -11.10 10.07
C MET A 295 8.25 -10.98 10.39
N ASP A 296 9.08 -11.92 9.94
CA ASP A 296 10.53 -11.85 10.10
C ASP A 296 11.15 -10.69 9.35
N LEU A 297 10.71 -10.45 8.10
CA LEU A 297 11.08 -9.26 7.33
C LEU A 297 10.68 -7.98 8.06
N ALA A 298 9.46 -7.94 8.57
CA ALA A 298 8.97 -6.78 9.32
C ALA A 298 9.77 -6.53 10.61
N ARG A 299 10.19 -7.56 11.33
CA ARG A 299 11.07 -7.42 12.51
C ARG A 299 12.43 -6.83 12.11
N GLN A 300 13.03 -7.33 11.03
CA GLN A 300 14.28 -6.78 10.52
C GLN A 300 14.10 -5.31 10.08
N ALA A 301 13.02 -4.99 9.39
CA ALA A 301 12.71 -3.63 8.97
C ALA A 301 12.56 -2.66 10.16
N VAL A 302 11.83 -3.05 11.21
CA VAL A 302 11.68 -2.25 12.44
C VAL A 302 13.03 -2.07 13.15
N THR A 303 13.85 -3.10 13.20
CA THR A 303 15.20 -3.03 13.78
C THR A 303 16.07 -2.02 13.01
N ILE A 304 16.02 -2.04 11.68
CA ILE A 304 16.76 -1.11 10.83
C ILE A 304 16.22 0.31 11.02
N GLU A 305 14.90 0.52 10.99
CA GLU A 305 14.27 1.82 11.23
C GLU A 305 14.69 2.42 12.57
N GLN A 306 14.67 1.62 13.63
CA GLN A 306 15.09 2.07 14.98
C GLN A 306 16.57 2.47 15.01
N HIS A 307 17.44 1.73 14.34
CA HIS A 307 18.86 2.04 14.25
C HIS A 307 19.11 3.39 13.55
N TYR A 308 18.47 3.60 12.41
CA TYR A 308 18.63 4.85 11.63
C TYR A 308 17.74 6.00 12.13
N ALA A 309 16.81 5.74 13.06
CA ALA A 309 15.85 6.70 13.62
C ALA A 309 15.02 7.46 12.57
N ARG A 310 14.72 6.81 11.46
CA ARG A 310 13.92 7.35 10.34
C ARG A 310 13.28 6.24 9.51
N PRO A 311 12.22 6.54 8.73
CA PRO A 311 11.66 5.58 7.81
C PRO A 311 12.67 5.11 6.78
N MET A 312 12.55 3.85 6.41
CA MET A 312 13.50 3.18 5.54
C MET A 312 12.82 2.51 4.35
N ASP A 313 13.52 2.53 3.24
CA ASP A 313 13.29 1.76 2.01
C ASP A 313 14.34 0.65 1.97
N ILE A 314 13.90 -0.61 1.93
CA ILE A 314 14.75 -1.78 2.16
C ILE A 314 14.51 -2.82 1.08
N GLU A 315 15.57 -3.25 0.41
CA GLU A 315 15.55 -4.38 -0.50
C GLU A 315 15.90 -5.67 0.24
N TRP A 316 15.16 -6.73 -0.01
CA TRP A 316 15.36 -8.03 0.63
C TRP A 316 15.32 -9.19 -0.38
N ALA A 317 15.90 -10.32 0.01
CA ALA A 317 15.90 -11.54 -0.79
C ALA A 317 15.81 -12.79 0.10
N LEU A 318 15.03 -13.78 -0.35
CA LEU A 318 14.94 -15.12 0.22
C LEU A 318 15.83 -16.05 -0.60
N ASP A 319 16.83 -16.63 0.03
CA ASP A 319 17.68 -17.62 -0.60
C ASP A 319 16.96 -18.97 -0.71
N GLY A 320 16.78 -19.46 -1.94
CA GLY A 320 16.05 -20.70 -2.16
C GLY A 320 16.85 -21.97 -1.79
N ASP A 321 18.17 -21.86 -1.58
CA ASP A 321 19.02 -22.99 -1.21
C ASP A 321 19.12 -23.14 0.31
N ASP A 322 19.29 -22.05 1.07
CA ASP A 322 19.43 -22.10 2.53
C ASP A 322 18.14 -21.69 3.29
N GLY A 323 17.16 -21.16 2.59
CA GLY A 323 15.86 -20.74 3.14
C GLY A 323 15.91 -19.51 4.02
N LYS A 324 17.01 -18.74 4.02
CA LYS A 324 17.18 -17.54 4.84
C LYS A 324 16.80 -16.26 4.12
N LEU A 325 16.32 -15.32 4.91
CA LEU A 325 16.03 -13.95 4.48
C LEU A 325 17.27 -13.08 4.64
N TYR A 326 17.58 -12.29 3.61
CA TYR A 326 18.71 -11.38 3.57
C TYR A 326 18.26 -9.97 3.25
N ILE A 327 18.85 -8.99 3.93
CA ILE A 327 18.74 -7.58 3.56
C ILE A 327 19.86 -7.26 2.58
N VAL A 328 19.52 -6.81 1.39
CA VAL A 328 20.50 -6.57 0.33
C VAL A 328 20.78 -5.09 0.09
N GLN A 329 19.91 -4.21 0.56
CA GLN A 329 20.11 -2.76 0.61
C GLN A 329 19.15 -2.12 1.61
N ALA A 330 19.56 -1.02 2.25
CA ALA A 330 18.69 -0.15 3.02
C ALA A 330 19.07 1.32 2.80
N ARG A 331 18.06 2.17 2.61
CA ARG A 331 18.23 3.63 2.48
C ARG A 331 17.08 4.36 3.16
N PRO A 332 17.27 5.64 3.55
CA PRO A 332 16.16 6.45 4.06
C PRO A 332 15.03 6.57 3.03
N GLU A 333 13.80 6.47 3.50
CA GLU A 333 12.63 6.84 2.70
C GLU A 333 12.54 8.39 2.68
N THR A 334 12.44 8.99 1.49
CA THR A 334 12.53 10.46 1.33
C THR A 334 11.31 11.07 0.66
N VAL A 335 10.41 10.29 0.08
CA VAL A 335 9.28 10.78 -0.71
C VAL A 335 8.12 11.18 0.21
N VAL A 336 7.62 10.25 0.99
CA VAL A 336 6.44 10.46 1.83
C VAL A 336 6.81 11.07 3.18
N SER A 337 7.99 10.73 3.71
CA SER A 337 8.47 11.25 4.99
C SER A 337 8.74 12.76 5.02
N GLN A 338 8.94 13.39 3.85
CA GLN A 338 9.18 14.83 3.70
C GLN A 338 7.89 15.65 3.42
N GLN A 339 6.76 15.00 3.22
CA GLN A 339 5.51 15.74 3.07
C GLN A 339 5.19 16.47 4.38
N GLU A 340 5.16 17.81 4.31
CA GLU A 340 4.82 18.65 5.45
C GLU A 340 3.41 18.30 5.95
N GLY A 341 3.33 17.80 7.19
CA GLY A 341 2.07 17.61 7.87
C GLY A 341 1.34 18.95 8.05
N GLY A 342 0.02 18.96 7.86
CA GLY A 342 -0.81 20.12 8.17
C GLY A 342 -1.80 20.56 7.11
N LYS A 343 -1.59 20.20 5.85
CA LYS A 343 -2.56 20.43 4.78
C LYS A 343 -3.01 19.11 4.16
N LEU A 344 -4.30 18.85 4.23
CA LEU A 344 -4.92 17.69 3.63
C LEU A 344 -5.63 18.10 2.34
N GLU A 345 -5.12 17.62 1.20
CA GLU A 345 -5.78 17.76 -0.10
C GLU A 345 -6.65 16.54 -0.35
N ARG A 346 -7.91 16.76 -0.74
CA ARG A 346 -8.85 15.71 -1.10
C ARG A 346 -9.49 16.00 -2.43
N PHE A 347 -9.46 15.00 -3.29
CA PHE A 347 -10.03 15.07 -4.61
C PHE A 347 -11.33 14.26 -4.68
N TYR A 348 -12.37 14.86 -5.25
CA TYR A 348 -13.69 14.26 -5.39
C TYR A 348 -14.18 14.39 -6.84
N LEU A 349 -14.57 13.25 -7.43
CA LEU A 349 -15.33 13.28 -8.68
C LEU A 349 -16.75 13.81 -8.42
N LYS A 350 -17.17 14.81 -9.16
CA LYS A 350 -18.54 15.37 -9.10
C LYS A 350 -19.56 14.56 -9.87
N GLU A 351 -19.10 13.78 -10.83
CA GLU A 351 -19.91 12.96 -11.69
C GLU A 351 -19.32 11.56 -11.91
N LYS A 352 -20.16 10.61 -12.32
CA LYS A 352 -19.73 9.25 -12.62
C LYS A 352 -19.60 9.08 -14.13
N GLY A 353 -18.39 8.72 -14.60
CA GLY A 353 -18.12 8.38 -15.99
C GLY A 353 -18.18 6.87 -16.26
N ARG A 354 -18.14 6.52 -17.54
CA ARG A 354 -17.91 5.13 -17.96
C ARG A 354 -16.48 4.73 -17.62
N LYS A 355 -16.33 3.68 -16.82
CA LYS A 355 -15.02 3.15 -16.48
C LYS A 355 -14.44 2.38 -17.68
N LEU A 356 -13.22 2.72 -18.07
CA LEU A 356 -12.51 2.08 -19.20
C LEU A 356 -11.58 0.98 -18.70
N ILE A 357 -10.72 1.29 -17.72
CA ILE A 357 -9.75 0.35 -17.16
C ILE A 357 -9.48 0.65 -15.68
N THR A 358 -8.95 -0.32 -14.98
CA THR A 358 -8.56 -0.21 -13.57
C THR A 358 -7.17 -0.77 -13.33
N GLY A 359 -6.51 -0.30 -12.28
CA GLY A 359 -5.23 -0.79 -11.83
C GLY A 359 -4.98 -0.40 -10.38
N ARG A 360 -3.73 -0.38 -9.96
CA ARG A 360 -3.34 0.05 -8.62
C ARG A 360 -3.27 1.58 -8.58
N ALA A 361 -3.96 2.20 -7.63
CA ALA A 361 -3.90 3.64 -7.40
C ALA A 361 -2.57 4.04 -6.77
N ILE A 362 -1.97 5.09 -7.29
CA ILE A 362 -0.78 5.75 -6.76
C ILE A 362 -1.11 7.20 -6.50
N GLY A 363 -0.92 7.63 -5.26
CA GLY A 363 -1.41 8.91 -4.76
C GLY A 363 -2.93 8.89 -4.52
N GLN A 364 -3.48 10.04 -4.15
CA GLN A 364 -4.92 10.19 -3.86
C GLN A 364 -5.55 11.29 -4.71
N ARG A 365 -4.96 11.61 -5.84
CA ARG A 365 -5.33 12.70 -6.73
C ARG A 365 -6.16 12.23 -7.92
N ILE A 366 -6.72 13.21 -8.61
CA ILE A 366 -7.40 13.04 -9.89
C ILE A 366 -6.68 13.92 -10.92
N GLY A 367 -6.47 13.40 -12.10
CA GLY A 367 -5.93 14.12 -13.24
C GLY A 367 -6.72 13.77 -14.51
N SER A 368 -6.84 14.72 -15.42
CA SER A 368 -7.56 14.51 -16.68
C SER A 368 -6.76 15.06 -17.85
N GLY A 369 -6.93 14.47 -19.01
CA GLY A 369 -6.26 14.88 -20.22
C GLY A 369 -6.49 13.93 -21.39
N THR A 370 -5.81 14.20 -22.48
CA THR A 370 -5.88 13.38 -23.68
C THR A 370 -4.87 12.23 -23.61
N VAL A 371 -5.31 11.04 -23.92
CA VAL A 371 -4.46 9.83 -23.92
C VAL A 371 -3.35 9.93 -24.96
N LYS A 372 -2.12 9.71 -24.52
CA LYS A 372 -0.93 9.54 -25.38
C LYS A 372 -0.28 8.18 -25.07
N VAL A 373 -0.38 7.28 -26.03
CA VAL A 373 0.24 5.97 -25.95
C VAL A 373 1.69 6.07 -26.43
N VAL A 374 2.64 5.87 -25.52
CA VAL A 374 4.08 5.97 -25.81
C VAL A 374 4.75 4.67 -25.39
N MET A 375 5.48 4.05 -26.30
CA MET A 375 6.15 2.76 -26.05
C MET A 375 7.65 2.88 -25.90
N SER A 376 8.26 4.05 -26.23
CA SER A 376 9.68 4.34 -26.08
C SER A 376 9.90 5.78 -25.62
N PRO A 377 10.88 6.04 -24.75
CA PRO A 377 11.27 7.40 -24.39
C PRO A 377 11.66 8.27 -25.59
N ASP A 378 12.11 7.67 -26.70
CA ASP A 378 12.45 8.37 -27.94
C ASP A 378 11.27 9.13 -28.56
N ASP A 379 10.04 8.72 -28.21
CA ASP A 379 8.79 9.33 -28.69
C ASP A 379 8.25 10.43 -27.75
N MET A 380 9.11 11.00 -26.90
CA MET A 380 8.70 11.95 -25.85
C MET A 380 7.98 13.19 -26.37
N GLU A 381 8.19 13.59 -27.62
CA GLU A 381 7.56 14.76 -28.25
C GLU A 381 6.05 14.56 -28.43
N LYS A 382 5.55 13.33 -28.41
CA LYS A 382 4.11 13.02 -28.52
C LYS A 382 3.30 13.52 -27.32
N VAL A 383 3.93 13.62 -26.13
CA VAL A 383 3.27 14.03 -24.89
C VAL A 383 3.42 15.52 -24.69
N GLN A 384 2.30 16.22 -24.66
CA GLN A 384 2.23 17.64 -24.34
C GLN A 384 1.86 17.84 -22.86
N SER A 385 2.05 19.08 -22.39
CA SER A 385 1.65 19.40 -21.01
C SER A 385 0.15 19.19 -20.80
N GLY A 386 -0.21 18.40 -19.79
CA GLY A 386 -1.59 18.08 -19.44
C GLY A 386 -2.16 16.82 -20.11
N ASP A 387 -1.38 16.12 -20.92
CA ASP A 387 -1.79 14.82 -21.47
C ASP A 387 -1.73 13.70 -20.42
N VAL A 388 -2.45 12.62 -20.67
CA VAL A 388 -2.35 11.38 -19.88
C VAL A 388 -1.39 10.42 -20.58
N LEU A 389 -0.27 10.15 -19.94
CA LEU A 389 0.73 9.19 -20.43
C LEU A 389 0.25 7.76 -20.22
N VAL A 390 0.18 6.99 -21.29
CA VAL A 390 -0.15 5.55 -21.27
C VAL A 390 1.01 4.78 -21.86
N THR A 391 1.55 3.82 -21.10
CA THR A 391 2.72 3.03 -21.52
C THR A 391 2.71 1.63 -20.94
N ASP A 392 3.59 0.76 -21.39
CA ASP A 392 3.75 -0.58 -20.85
C ASP A 392 4.35 -0.55 -19.43
N MET A 393 5.49 0.10 -19.27
CA MET A 393 6.17 0.39 -18.01
C MET A 393 7.06 1.61 -18.18
N THR A 394 7.56 2.17 -17.10
CA THR A 394 8.52 3.27 -17.14
C THR A 394 9.83 2.86 -16.47
N ASP A 395 10.91 3.45 -16.94
CA ASP A 395 12.21 3.46 -16.31
C ASP A 395 12.69 4.93 -16.15
N PRO A 396 13.84 5.17 -15.53
CA PRO A 396 14.28 6.54 -15.30
C PRO A 396 14.42 7.43 -16.54
N ASP A 397 14.55 6.92 -17.78
CA ASP A 397 14.59 7.72 -19.00
C ASP A 397 13.23 8.39 -19.33
N TRP A 398 12.17 7.95 -18.70
CA TRP A 398 10.80 8.48 -18.86
C TRP A 398 10.53 9.76 -18.05
N GLU A 399 11.38 10.13 -17.09
CA GLU A 399 11.14 11.26 -16.20
C GLU A 399 10.80 12.58 -16.91
N PRO A 400 11.47 12.98 -18.01
CA PRO A 400 11.14 14.20 -18.77
C PRO A 400 9.72 14.17 -19.35
N ILE A 401 9.25 12.99 -19.78
CA ILE A 401 7.89 12.79 -20.30
C ILE A 401 6.87 12.87 -19.18
N MET A 402 7.16 12.18 -18.07
CA MET A 402 6.27 12.10 -16.90
C MET A 402 6.01 13.48 -16.29
N LYS A 403 6.99 14.39 -16.31
CA LYS A 403 6.84 15.79 -15.84
C LYS A 403 5.83 16.61 -16.63
N ARG A 404 5.50 16.23 -17.85
CA ARG A 404 4.48 16.90 -18.69
C ARG A 404 3.09 16.33 -18.49
N ALA A 405 2.99 15.08 -18.03
CA ALA A 405 1.74 14.37 -17.89
C ALA A 405 0.89 14.91 -16.74
N SER A 406 -0.43 14.95 -16.94
CA SER A 406 -1.42 15.20 -15.89
C SER A 406 -1.71 13.95 -15.07
N ALA A 407 -1.48 12.76 -15.65
CA ALA A 407 -1.61 11.46 -15.02
C ALA A 407 -0.82 10.40 -15.80
N ILE A 408 -0.54 9.28 -15.16
CA ILE A 408 0.21 8.16 -15.75
C ILE A 408 -0.62 6.88 -15.63
N VAL A 409 -0.63 6.07 -16.70
CA VAL A 409 -1.28 4.76 -16.70
C VAL A 409 -0.31 3.73 -17.29
N THR A 410 -0.07 2.62 -16.58
CA THR A 410 0.85 1.59 -17.05
C THR A 410 0.23 0.20 -17.06
N ASN A 411 0.63 -0.64 -18.03
CA ASN A 411 0.23 -2.05 -18.06
C ASN A 411 0.81 -2.81 -16.87
N ARG A 412 2.08 -2.56 -16.55
CA ARG A 412 2.84 -3.27 -15.53
C ARG A 412 3.26 -2.35 -14.39
N GLY A 413 3.57 -2.94 -13.24
CA GLY A 413 4.10 -2.27 -12.08
C GLY A 413 3.18 -2.39 -10.86
N GLY A 414 3.79 -2.23 -9.70
CA GLY A 414 3.15 -2.13 -8.40
C GLY A 414 3.45 -0.79 -7.72
N ARG A 415 3.13 -0.66 -6.45
CA ARG A 415 3.33 0.58 -5.66
C ARG A 415 4.78 1.03 -5.54
N THR A 416 5.72 0.16 -5.83
CA THR A 416 7.16 0.39 -5.70
C THR A 416 7.88 0.55 -7.04
N CYS A 417 7.15 0.50 -8.16
CA CYS A 417 7.74 0.67 -9.49
C CYS A 417 8.17 2.13 -9.73
N HIS A 418 9.00 2.32 -10.73
CA HIS A 418 9.49 3.65 -11.12
C HIS A 418 8.36 4.64 -11.38
N ALA A 419 7.32 4.24 -12.14
CA ALA A 419 6.15 5.07 -12.39
C ALA A 419 5.48 5.55 -11.10
N ALA A 420 5.36 4.66 -10.09
CA ALA A 420 4.77 4.98 -8.81
C ALA A 420 5.62 5.97 -8.00
N ILE A 421 6.93 5.77 -7.97
CA ILE A 421 7.87 6.64 -7.23
C ILE A 421 7.83 8.05 -7.82
N ILE A 422 8.01 8.18 -9.12
CA ILE A 422 8.04 9.48 -9.80
C ILE A 422 6.68 10.18 -9.75
N ALA A 423 5.57 9.45 -9.87
CA ALA A 423 4.23 10.03 -9.75
C ALA A 423 4.01 10.68 -8.36
N ARG A 424 4.49 10.03 -7.28
CA ARG A 424 4.47 10.61 -5.93
C ARG A 424 5.35 11.86 -5.82
N GLU A 425 6.58 11.82 -6.34
CA GLU A 425 7.49 12.96 -6.35
C GLU A 425 6.92 14.16 -7.12
N LEU A 426 6.29 13.91 -8.27
CA LEU A 426 5.65 14.94 -9.08
C LEU A 426 4.28 15.38 -8.55
N GLY A 427 3.70 14.63 -7.61
CA GLY A 427 2.37 14.91 -7.07
C GLY A 427 1.24 14.74 -8.08
N ILE A 428 1.37 13.81 -9.04
CA ILE A 428 0.35 13.48 -10.04
C ILE A 428 -0.22 12.07 -9.79
N PRO A 429 -1.49 11.80 -10.16
CA PRO A 429 -2.05 10.46 -10.03
C PRO A 429 -1.41 9.50 -11.02
N ALA A 430 -1.21 8.24 -10.59
CA ALA A 430 -0.89 7.18 -11.51
C ALA A 430 -1.72 5.92 -11.22
N VAL A 431 -2.08 5.20 -12.29
CA VAL A 431 -2.74 3.90 -12.22
C VAL A 431 -1.81 2.88 -12.86
N VAL A 432 -1.26 1.98 -12.05
CA VAL A 432 -0.25 1.03 -12.50
C VAL A 432 -0.79 -0.41 -12.46
N GLY A 433 -0.17 -1.30 -13.23
CA GLY A 433 -0.56 -2.71 -13.25
C GLY A 433 -1.93 -2.96 -13.87
N CYS A 434 -2.32 -2.19 -14.88
CA CYS A 434 -3.61 -2.32 -15.54
C CYS A 434 -3.72 -3.56 -16.45
N GLY A 435 -2.61 -4.17 -16.84
CA GLY A 435 -2.54 -5.32 -17.75
C GLY A 435 -2.46 -4.90 -19.21
N ASP A 436 -3.46 -4.24 -19.74
CA ASP A 436 -3.66 -3.97 -21.18
C ASP A 436 -4.04 -2.52 -21.50
N ALA A 437 -3.66 -1.55 -20.65
CA ALA A 437 -3.98 -0.13 -20.84
C ALA A 437 -3.56 0.41 -22.21
N THR A 438 -2.41 -0.02 -22.73
CA THR A 438 -1.89 0.42 -24.03
C THR A 438 -2.74 -0.04 -25.23
N THR A 439 -3.60 -1.03 -25.06
CA THR A 439 -4.52 -1.55 -26.07
C THR A 439 -5.96 -1.10 -25.85
N GLU A 440 -6.39 -0.99 -24.58
CA GLU A 440 -7.76 -0.60 -24.22
C GLU A 440 -7.98 0.92 -24.30
N LEU A 441 -6.97 1.72 -23.94
CA LEU A 441 -7.04 3.18 -24.01
C LEU A 441 -6.59 3.66 -25.40
N ARG A 442 -7.52 4.23 -26.14
CA ARG A 442 -7.26 4.73 -27.50
C ARG A 442 -6.53 6.06 -27.45
N GLU A 443 -5.49 6.21 -28.27
CA GLU A 443 -4.78 7.47 -28.42
C GLU A 443 -5.71 8.60 -28.89
N GLY A 444 -5.55 9.78 -28.31
CA GLY A 444 -6.34 10.98 -28.65
C GLY A 444 -7.72 11.05 -27.99
N VAL A 445 -8.09 10.09 -27.15
CA VAL A 445 -9.35 10.13 -26.38
C VAL A 445 -9.10 10.85 -25.05
N ASP A 446 -10.04 11.69 -24.65
CA ASP A 446 -10.02 12.34 -23.36
C ASP A 446 -10.43 11.37 -22.24
N VAL A 447 -9.69 11.39 -21.15
CA VAL A 447 -9.93 10.53 -19.98
C VAL A 447 -9.72 11.29 -18.69
N THR A 448 -10.31 10.75 -17.62
CA THR A 448 -10.05 11.17 -16.23
C THR A 448 -9.50 9.99 -15.45
N VAL A 449 -8.34 10.18 -14.85
CA VAL A 449 -7.62 9.19 -14.03
C VAL A 449 -7.87 9.53 -12.58
N SER A 450 -8.57 8.66 -11.85
CA SER A 450 -8.92 8.85 -10.45
C SER A 450 -8.18 7.85 -9.56
N CYS A 451 -7.39 8.37 -8.63
CA CYS A 451 -6.77 7.63 -7.53
C CYS A 451 -7.42 7.96 -6.18
N SER A 452 -8.52 8.72 -6.17
CA SER A 452 -9.18 9.19 -4.94
C SER A 452 -10.20 8.21 -4.34
N GLU A 453 -10.41 7.05 -4.96
CA GLU A 453 -11.47 6.11 -4.61
C GLU A 453 -10.99 4.88 -3.81
N GLY A 454 -9.76 4.87 -3.38
CA GLY A 454 -9.11 3.78 -2.61
C GLY A 454 -7.91 3.19 -3.34
N ASP A 455 -7.56 1.95 -3.03
CA ASP A 455 -6.40 1.25 -3.60
C ASP A 455 -6.54 0.94 -5.10
N THR A 456 -7.77 0.95 -5.61
CA THR A 456 -8.04 0.77 -7.04
C THR A 456 -8.09 2.12 -7.72
N GLY A 457 -7.16 2.36 -8.64
CA GLY A 457 -7.18 3.48 -9.57
C GLY A 457 -8.13 3.19 -10.72
N ASN A 458 -8.89 4.18 -11.12
CA ASN A 458 -9.88 4.08 -12.18
C ASN A 458 -9.56 5.06 -13.31
N VAL A 459 -9.68 4.62 -14.55
CA VAL A 459 -9.63 5.50 -15.73
C VAL A 459 -11.04 5.58 -16.31
N TYR A 460 -11.59 6.79 -16.37
CA TYR A 460 -12.92 7.08 -16.86
C TYR A 460 -12.87 7.74 -18.23
N GLU A 461 -13.87 7.47 -19.05
CA GLU A 461 -14.08 8.13 -20.34
C GLU A 461 -14.47 9.61 -20.15
N GLY A 462 -13.83 10.51 -20.89
CA GLY A 462 -14.10 11.94 -20.88
C GLY A 462 -13.39 12.74 -19.81
N LEU A 463 -13.48 14.05 -19.91
CA LEU A 463 -12.99 15.01 -18.93
C LEU A 463 -14.09 15.24 -17.89
N LEU A 464 -14.06 14.46 -16.80
CA LEU A 464 -15.03 14.56 -15.73
C LEU A 464 -14.70 15.71 -14.79
N ASP A 465 -15.73 16.40 -14.31
CA ASP A 465 -15.57 17.42 -13.28
C ASP A 465 -15.16 16.82 -11.95
N PHE A 466 -14.14 17.41 -11.34
CA PHE A 466 -13.69 17.06 -10.00
C PHE A 466 -13.31 18.32 -9.21
N GLU A 467 -13.29 18.21 -7.91
CA GLU A 467 -12.85 19.28 -7.01
C GLU A 467 -11.73 18.80 -6.07
N CYS A 468 -10.87 19.73 -5.70
CA CYS A 468 -9.88 19.54 -4.65
C CYS A 468 -10.28 20.41 -3.45
N LYS A 469 -10.51 19.77 -2.29
CA LYS A 469 -10.70 20.47 -1.02
C LYS A 469 -9.41 20.43 -0.24
N VAL A 470 -8.90 21.59 0.15
CA VAL A 470 -7.70 21.73 0.98
C VAL A 470 -8.14 22.11 2.37
N SER A 471 -7.71 21.36 3.39
CA SER A 471 -8.04 21.62 4.79
C SER A 471 -6.76 21.60 5.64
N SER A 472 -6.64 22.51 6.60
CA SER A 472 -5.57 22.50 7.60
C SER A 472 -6.01 21.77 8.85
N VAL A 473 -5.16 20.89 9.37
CA VAL A 473 -5.43 20.08 10.57
C VAL A 473 -4.50 20.40 11.75
N ASP A 474 -3.68 21.44 11.64
CA ASP A 474 -2.61 21.74 12.61
C ASP A 474 -3.12 22.27 13.95
N ALA A 475 -4.33 22.84 14.00
CA ALA A 475 -4.90 23.34 15.23
C ALA A 475 -6.43 23.16 15.22
N MET A 476 -6.89 22.01 15.74
CA MET A 476 -8.33 21.76 15.86
C MET A 476 -8.87 22.38 17.15
N PRO A 477 -9.99 23.15 17.09
CA PRO A 477 -10.63 23.66 18.28
C PRO A 477 -11.22 22.53 19.13
N GLU A 478 -11.25 22.73 20.44
CA GLU A 478 -11.88 21.77 21.34
C GLU A 478 -13.41 21.78 21.19
N ILE A 479 -13.98 20.58 21.14
CA ILE A 479 -15.43 20.38 21.15
C ILE A 479 -15.84 19.44 22.30
N PRO A 480 -17.03 19.63 22.91
CA PRO A 480 -17.40 18.94 24.15
C PRO A 480 -17.92 17.50 23.91
N PHE A 481 -17.80 16.93 22.71
CA PHE A 481 -18.25 15.57 22.42
C PHE A 481 -17.38 14.90 21.35
N LYS A 482 -17.66 13.63 21.05
CA LYS A 482 -16.80 12.84 20.17
C LYS A 482 -17.31 12.83 18.73
N ILE A 483 -16.46 13.25 17.80
CA ILE A 483 -16.66 12.98 16.37
C ILE A 483 -15.92 11.69 16.02
N MET A 484 -16.66 10.74 15.50
CA MET A 484 -16.16 9.48 14.94
C MET A 484 -16.35 9.47 13.42
N MET A 485 -15.85 8.46 12.76
CA MET A 485 -15.97 8.35 11.31
C MET A 485 -16.76 7.10 10.88
N ASN A 486 -17.46 7.21 9.76
CA ASN A 486 -18.00 6.09 9.01
C ASN A 486 -16.94 5.65 8.01
N VAL A 487 -16.30 4.48 8.22
CA VAL A 487 -15.26 3.96 7.35
C VAL A 487 -15.66 2.58 6.87
N GLY A 488 -16.08 2.47 5.62
CA GLY A 488 -16.48 1.20 5.03
C GLY A 488 -15.34 0.48 4.31
N ASN A 489 -14.42 1.24 3.70
CA ASN A 489 -13.35 0.69 2.88
C ASN A 489 -12.02 0.62 3.67
N PRO A 490 -11.52 -0.60 3.99
CA PRO A 490 -10.24 -0.76 4.69
C PRO A 490 -9.03 -0.16 3.95
N ASP A 491 -9.08 -0.11 2.62
CA ASP A 491 -7.99 0.43 1.79
C ASP A 491 -7.68 1.91 2.09
N ARG A 492 -8.66 2.64 2.62
CA ARG A 492 -8.53 4.05 2.94
C ARG A 492 -8.32 4.34 4.42
N ALA A 493 -8.28 3.29 5.24
CA ALA A 493 -8.24 3.42 6.69
C ALA A 493 -7.04 4.24 7.18
N PHE A 494 -5.85 3.94 6.68
CA PHE A 494 -4.62 4.66 7.08
C PHE A 494 -4.67 6.15 6.73
N GLY A 495 -5.16 6.49 5.54
CA GLY A 495 -5.31 7.89 5.14
C GLY A 495 -6.36 8.64 5.98
N PHE A 496 -7.47 7.98 6.34
CA PHE A 496 -8.51 8.59 7.17
C PHE A 496 -8.11 8.72 8.63
N ALA A 497 -7.27 7.81 9.14
CA ALA A 497 -6.78 7.89 10.51
C ALA A 497 -5.99 9.19 10.81
N GLY A 498 -5.41 9.81 9.79
CA GLY A 498 -4.75 11.12 9.89
C GLY A 498 -5.70 12.31 10.13
N LEU A 499 -7.02 12.12 9.97
CA LEU A 499 -8.01 13.16 10.32
C LEU A 499 -8.27 13.22 11.82
N PRO A 500 -8.65 14.38 12.36
CA PRO A 500 -9.11 14.49 13.75
C PRO A 500 -10.33 13.55 13.96
N ASN A 501 -10.24 12.63 14.90
CA ASN A 501 -11.31 11.69 15.16
C ASN A 501 -11.18 11.04 16.54
N ALA A 502 -12.28 10.44 17.00
CA ALA A 502 -12.36 9.61 18.20
C ALA A 502 -12.57 8.11 17.86
N GLY A 503 -12.21 7.70 16.65
CA GLY A 503 -12.34 6.34 16.17
C GLY A 503 -13.40 6.16 15.07
N VAL A 504 -13.81 4.92 14.83
CA VAL A 504 -14.78 4.53 13.82
C VAL A 504 -16.10 4.14 14.48
N GLY A 505 -17.14 4.90 14.22
CA GLY A 505 -18.48 4.62 14.76
C GLY A 505 -19.29 3.66 13.89
N LEU A 506 -18.89 3.48 12.63
CA LEU A 506 -19.48 2.49 11.73
C LEU A 506 -18.44 1.95 10.75
N ALA A 507 -18.02 0.72 10.96
CA ALA A 507 -17.34 -0.09 9.97
C ALA A 507 -18.30 -1.17 9.46
N ARG A 508 -18.48 -1.28 8.13
CA ARG A 508 -19.46 -2.18 7.51
C ARG A 508 -18.77 -3.40 6.92
N LEU A 509 -19.11 -4.59 7.38
CA LEU A 509 -18.58 -5.85 6.82
C LEU A 509 -18.96 -6.03 5.35
N GLU A 510 -20.08 -5.48 4.91
CA GLU A 510 -20.55 -5.57 3.51
C GLU A 510 -19.51 -5.04 2.51
N PHE A 511 -18.75 -4.00 2.86
CA PHE A 511 -17.68 -3.51 2.00
C PHE A 511 -16.56 -4.53 1.83
N ILE A 512 -16.20 -5.22 2.91
CA ILE A 512 -15.18 -6.27 2.88
C ILE A 512 -15.71 -7.45 2.05
N ILE A 513 -16.95 -7.89 2.33
CA ILE A 513 -17.58 -9.01 1.64
C ILE A 513 -17.70 -8.74 0.13
N ASN A 514 -18.18 -7.57 -0.25
CA ASN A 514 -18.34 -7.22 -1.67
C ASN A 514 -17.01 -7.05 -2.41
N ARG A 515 -16.06 -6.35 -1.82
CA ARG A 515 -14.81 -5.96 -2.51
C ARG A 515 -13.72 -7.02 -2.40
N MET A 516 -13.51 -7.54 -1.21
CA MET A 516 -12.37 -8.43 -0.95
C MET A 516 -12.74 -9.91 -1.14
N ILE A 517 -14.00 -10.28 -0.91
CA ILE A 517 -14.48 -11.67 -1.01
C ILE A 517 -15.22 -11.90 -2.33
N GLY A 518 -16.38 -11.26 -2.52
CA GLY A 518 -17.17 -11.35 -3.74
C GLY A 518 -17.96 -12.66 -3.93
N VAL A 519 -17.88 -13.59 -2.99
CA VAL A 519 -18.52 -14.90 -3.05
C VAL A 519 -19.49 -15.05 -1.88
N HIS A 520 -20.66 -15.65 -2.13
CA HIS A 520 -21.62 -15.95 -1.09
C HIS A 520 -21.05 -16.97 -0.09
N PRO A 521 -21.08 -16.71 1.22
CA PRO A 521 -20.40 -17.57 2.22
C PRO A 521 -20.87 -19.01 2.18
N ARG A 522 -22.14 -19.25 1.89
CA ARG A 522 -22.66 -20.61 1.78
C ARG A 522 -22.15 -21.36 0.56
N ALA A 523 -21.85 -20.65 -0.53
CA ALA A 523 -21.20 -21.27 -1.70
C ALA A 523 -19.79 -21.76 -1.37
N LEU A 524 -19.09 -21.10 -0.47
CA LEU A 524 -17.77 -21.52 0.02
C LEU A 524 -17.89 -22.70 1.01
N LEU A 525 -18.83 -22.64 1.95
CA LEU A 525 -19.11 -23.74 2.90
C LEU A 525 -19.53 -25.05 2.20
N GLU A 526 -20.25 -24.92 1.10
CA GLU A 526 -20.74 -26.06 0.30
C GLU A 526 -19.94 -26.25 -1.01
N TYR A 527 -18.65 -25.84 -1.01
CA TYR A 527 -17.80 -25.85 -2.20
C TYR A 527 -17.82 -27.18 -2.96
N ASP A 528 -17.74 -28.32 -2.25
CA ASP A 528 -17.75 -29.66 -2.87
C ASP A 528 -19.05 -30.01 -3.59
N ARG A 529 -20.13 -29.29 -3.31
CA ARG A 529 -21.46 -29.48 -3.92
C ARG A 529 -21.71 -28.55 -5.11
N GLN A 530 -20.78 -27.66 -5.40
CA GLN A 530 -20.92 -26.71 -6.50
C GLN A 530 -20.68 -27.39 -7.84
N THR A 531 -21.20 -26.78 -8.91
CA THR A 531 -20.91 -27.20 -10.27
C THR A 531 -19.43 -26.95 -10.60
N PRO A 532 -18.81 -27.73 -11.52
CA PRO A 532 -17.42 -27.51 -11.91
C PRO A 532 -17.12 -26.08 -12.38
N ASP A 533 -18.03 -25.46 -13.11
CA ASP A 533 -17.87 -24.06 -13.56
C ASP A 533 -17.82 -23.09 -12.40
N LEU A 534 -18.70 -23.26 -11.39
CA LEU A 534 -18.72 -22.42 -10.21
C LEU A 534 -17.49 -22.68 -9.32
N GLN A 535 -17.05 -23.95 -9.20
CA GLN A 535 -15.81 -24.27 -8.50
C GLN A 535 -14.61 -23.58 -9.15
N GLN A 536 -14.50 -23.58 -10.46
CA GLN A 536 -13.42 -22.89 -11.17
C GLN A 536 -13.40 -21.38 -10.89
N VAL A 537 -14.57 -20.74 -10.83
CA VAL A 537 -14.68 -19.32 -10.49
C VAL A 537 -14.27 -19.08 -9.04
N ILE A 538 -14.68 -19.95 -8.12
CA ILE A 538 -14.30 -19.87 -6.71
C ILE A 538 -12.79 -20.07 -6.56
N ASP A 539 -12.21 -21.08 -7.19
CA ASP A 539 -10.76 -21.37 -7.15
C ASP A 539 -9.92 -20.18 -7.60
N ALA A 540 -10.34 -19.53 -8.69
CA ALA A 540 -9.67 -18.33 -9.17
C ALA A 540 -9.74 -17.17 -8.14
N ARG A 541 -10.85 -17.08 -7.42
CA ARG A 541 -11.06 -16.02 -6.42
C ARG A 541 -10.34 -16.27 -5.10
N THR A 542 -10.20 -17.54 -4.71
CA THR A 542 -9.61 -17.97 -3.44
C THR A 542 -8.12 -18.33 -3.57
N ALA A 543 -7.52 -18.10 -4.73
CA ALA A 543 -6.12 -18.39 -4.99
C ALA A 543 -5.19 -17.75 -3.93
N GLY A 544 -4.19 -18.53 -3.48
CA GLY A 544 -3.25 -18.11 -2.43
C GLY A 544 -3.71 -18.42 -1.00
N TYR A 545 -4.93 -18.89 -0.78
CA TYR A 545 -5.47 -19.29 0.52
C TYR A 545 -5.61 -20.80 0.60
N ASP A 546 -5.59 -21.34 1.84
CA ASP A 546 -5.53 -22.80 2.06
C ASP A 546 -6.78 -23.53 1.54
N ASP A 547 -7.95 -22.91 1.74
CA ASP A 547 -9.24 -23.42 1.29
C ASP A 547 -10.28 -22.29 1.16
N PRO A 548 -11.41 -22.52 0.50
CA PRO A 548 -12.45 -21.49 0.29
C PRO A 548 -13.03 -20.90 1.58
N VAL A 549 -13.15 -21.67 2.65
CA VAL A 549 -13.70 -21.20 3.93
C VAL A 549 -12.67 -20.33 4.66
N SER A 550 -11.42 -20.79 4.72
CA SER A 550 -10.31 -20.02 5.26
C SER A 550 -10.15 -18.69 4.54
N PHE A 551 -10.30 -18.65 3.21
CA PHE A 551 -10.30 -17.42 2.43
C PHE A 551 -11.34 -16.42 2.95
N TYR A 552 -12.58 -16.85 3.21
CA TYR A 552 -13.63 -15.96 3.69
C TYR A 552 -13.29 -15.36 5.05
N VAL A 553 -12.87 -16.22 5.98
CA VAL A 553 -12.49 -15.80 7.33
C VAL A 553 -11.28 -14.87 7.30
N ASP A 554 -10.24 -15.23 6.55
CA ASP A 554 -9.00 -14.46 6.44
C ASP A 554 -9.26 -13.08 5.83
N LYS A 555 -10.10 -12.97 4.81
CA LYS A 555 -10.47 -11.67 4.23
C LYS A 555 -11.23 -10.78 5.20
N LEU A 556 -12.12 -11.35 6.00
CA LEU A 556 -12.78 -10.59 7.08
C LEU A 556 -11.78 -10.14 8.13
N VAL A 557 -10.86 -11.02 8.55
CA VAL A 557 -9.79 -10.68 9.49
C VAL A 557 -8.93 -9.54 8.92
N GLU A 558 -8.50 -9.63 7.67
CA GLU A 558 -7.69 -8.63 6.99
C GLU A 558 -8.38 -7.26 6.96
N GLY A 559 -9.66 -7.22 6.57
CA GLY A 559 -10.41 -5.97 6.50
C GLY A 559 -10.61 -5.34 7.87
N VAL A 560 -11.06 -6.12 8.85
CA VAL A 560 -11.34 -5.63 10.21
C VAL A 560 -10.04 -5.25 10.93
N SER A 561 -8.98 -6.06 10.85
CA SER A 561 -7.70 -5.77 11.50
C SER A 561 -7.02 -4.53 10.91
N THR A 562 -7.15 -4.28 9.61
CA THR A 562 -6.65 -3.05 8.97
C THR A 562 -7.35 -1.81 9.54
N LEU A 563 -8.69 -1.85 9.68
CA LEU A 563 -9.44 -0.78 10.33
C LEU A 563 -9.04 -0.60 11.80
N ALA A 564 -8.97 -1.71 12.54
CA ALA A 564 -8.61 -1.69 13.95
C ALA A 564 -7.20 -1.12 14.19
N ALA A 565 -6.22 -1.50 13.37
CA ALA A 565 -4.84 -1.03 13.44
C ALA A 565 -4.73 0.46 13.10
N ALA A 566 -5.41 0.90 12.02
CA ALA A 566 -5.35 2.29 11.55
C ALA A 566 -5.83 3.28 12.62
N PHE A 567 -6.81 2.91 13.41
CA PHE A 567 -7.42 3.78 14.44
C PHE A 567 -6.98 3.42 15.86
N TYR A 568 -6.10 2.44 16.05
CA TYR A 568 -5.62 2.07 17.39
C TYR A 568 -4.96 3.27 18.10
N PRO A 569 -5.22 3.51 19.41
CA PRO A 569 -6.07 2.75 20.33
C PRO A 569 -7.55 3.15 20.33
N GLN A 570 -7.97 4.04 19.43
CA GLN A 570 -9.36 4.48 19.31
C GLN A 570 -10.28 3.31 18.95
N LYS A 571 -11.53 3.36 19.42
CA LYS A 571 -12.48 2.27 19.17
C LYS A 571 -12.92 2.20 17.71
N VAL A 572 -13.18 0.99 17.26
CA VAL A 572 -13.75 0.69 15.95
C VAL A 572 -14.98 -0.17 16.14
N ILE A 573 -16.15 0.38 15.84
CA ILE A 573 -17.43 -0.33 15.95
C ILE A 573 -17.70 -1.03 14.61
N VAL A 574 -17.63 -2.35 14.61
CA VAL A 574 -17.84 -3.19 13.42
C VAL A 574 -19.28 -3.67 13.39
N ARG A 575 -20.05 -3.22 12.41
CA ARG A 575 -21.39 -3.72 12.16
C ARG A 575 -21.30 -5.07 11.44
N LEU A 576 -21.96 -6.07 12.01
CA LEU A 576 -22.16 -7.38 11.38
C LEU A 576 -22.87 -7.22 10.04
N SER A 577 -22.71 -8.17 9.14
CA SER A 577 -23.25 -8.07 7.78
C SER A 577 -24.75 -7.81 7.73
N ASP A 578 -25.16 -6.80 6.98
CA ASP A 578 -26.55 -6.36 6.85
C ASP A 578 -26.99 -6.31 5.37
N PHE A 579 -26.61 -7.32 4.62
CA PHE A 579 -27.10 -7.48 3.26
C PHE A 579 -28.57 -7.89 3.25
N LYS A 580 -29.32 -7.31 2.34
CA LYS A 580 -30.61 -7.79 1.93
C LYS A 580 -30.47 -9.03 1.03
N SER A 581 -31.52 -9.82 0.88
CA SER A 581 -31.50 -11.02 0.04
C SER A 581 -31.07 -10.73 -1.41
N ASN A 582 -31.54 -9.65 -2.02
CA ASN A 582 -31.15 -9.22 -3.37
C ASN A 582 -29.69 -8.77 -3.46
N GLU A 583 -29.07 -8.31 -2.39
CA GLU A 583 -27.67 -7.94 -2.35
C GLU A 583 -26.77 -9.19 -2.23
N TYR A 584 -27.12 -10.13 -1.34
CA TYR A 584 -26.46 -11.43 -1.26
C TYR A 584 -26.60 -12.25 -2.55
N GLU A 585 -27.76 -12.16 -3.23
CA GLU A 585 -28.00 -12.82 -4.50
C GLU A 585 -26.98 -12.42 -5.58
N ASN A 586 -26.47 -11.18 -5.54
CA ASN A 586 -25.50 -10.66 -6.49
C ASN A 586 -24.06 -11.17 -6.29
N LEU A 587 -23.77 -11.78 -5.14
CA LEU A 587 -22.49 -12.42 -4.91
C LEU A 587 -22.37 -13.72 -5.73
N ILE A 588 -21.15 -14.12 -6.06
CA ILE A 588 -20.86 -15.38 -6.77
C ILE A 588 -21.51 -16.53 -6.00
N GLY A 589 -22.36 -17.29 -6.68
CA GLY A 589 -23.14 -18.39 -6.08
C GLY A 589 -24.38 -17.97 -5.29
N GLY A 590 -24.63 -16.67 -5.10
CA GLY A 590 -25.73 -16.17 -4.24
C GLY A 590 -27.11 -16.59 -4.69
N LYS A 591 -27.37 -16.64 -6.00
CA LYS A 591 -28.65 -17.07 -6.58
C LYS A 591 -29.11 -18.46 -6.17
N LEU A 592 -28.20 -19.32 -5.71
CA LEU A 592 -28.52 -20.67 -5.27
C LEU A 592 -29.14 -20.72 -3.88
N TYR A 593 -28.92 -19.69 -3.07
CA TYR A 593 -29.21 -19.69 -1.63
C TYR A 593 -30.17 -18.61 -1.17
N GLU A 594 -30.30 -17.54 -1.93
CA GLU A 594 -31.11 -16.40 -1.51
C GLU A 594 -32.58 -16.56 -1.95
N PRO A 595 -33.55 -16.28 -1.03
CA PRO A 595 -34.98 -16.32 -1.36
C PRO A 595 -35.33 -15.08 -2.22
N GLY A 596 -36.28 -15.29 -3.16
CA GLY A 596 -36.94 -14.18 -3.81
C GLY A 596 -37.91 -13.49 -2.87
N GLU A 597 -37.70 -12.22 -2.57
CA GLU A 597 -38.58 -11.44 -1.69
C GLU A 597 -39.17 -10.25 -2.44
N GLU A 598 -40.48 -9.97 -2.20
CA GLU A 598 -41.12 -8.79 -2.78
C GLU A 598 -40.56 -7.48 -2.22
N ASN A 599 -40.20 -7.47 -0.95
CA ASN A 599 -39.61 -6.32 -0.28
C ASN A 599 -38.38 -6.73 0.56
N PRO A 600 -37.19 -6.89 -0.04
CA PRO A 600 -35.97 -7.28 0.67
C PRO A 600 -35.58 -6.33 1.80
N MET A 601 -36.00 -5.07 1.73
CA MET A 601 -35.74 -4.07 2.76
C MET A 601 -36.36 -4.45 4.12
N LEU A 602 -37.53 -5.06 4.11
CA LEU A 602 -38.25 -5.50 5.28
C LEU A 602 -38.14 -7.02 5.52
N GLY A 603 -37.39 -7.71 4.70
CA GLY A 603 -37.33 -9.16 4.65
C GLY A 603 -36.20 -9.77 5.48
N PHE A 604 -35.51 -10.73 4.89
CA PHE A 604 -34.49 -11.58 5.52
C PHE A 604 -33.13 -10.86 5.59
N ARG A 605 -32.97 -10.08 6.64
CA ARG A 605 -31.74 -9.28 6.88
C ARG A 605 -31.44 -9.12 8.37
N GLY A 606 -30.18 -8.78 8.70
CA GLY A 606 -29.74 -8.47 10.06
C GLY A 606 -29.91 -9.66 11.03
N ALA A 607 -30.31 -9.39 12.26
CA ALA A 607 -30.38 -10.37 13.34
C ALA A 607 -31.19 -11.61 12.99
N SER A 608 -32.33 -11.47 12.29
CA SER A 608 -33.16 -12.60 11.89
C SER A 608 -32.44 -13.59 10.98
N ARG A 609 -31.51 -13.09 10.16
CA ARG A 609 -30.72 -13.92 9.28
C ARG A 609 -29.71 -14.76 10.09
N TYR A 610 -29.06 -14.18 11.08
CA TYR A 610 -28.01 -14.85 11.85
C TYR A 610 -28.52 -16.04 12.65
N VAL A 611 -29.70 -15.90 13.25
CA VAL A 611 -30.30 -16.95 14.07
C VAL A 611 -31.00 -18.02 13.26
N SER A 612 -31.21 -17.81 11.96
CA SER A 612 -31.87 -18.80 11.09
C SER A 612 -30.94 -20.00 10.80
N GLU A 613 -31.52 -21.21 10.74
CA GLU A 613 -30.75 -22.41 10.35
C GLU A 613 -30.07 -22.27 8.97
N ALA A 614 -30.70 -21.55 8.06
CA ALA A 614 -30.21 -21.36 6.70
C ALA A 614 -28.92 -20.54 6.64
N PHE A 615 -28.68 -19.59 7.55
CA PHE A 615 -27.56 -18.69 7.49
C PHE A 615 -26.61 -18.80 8.69
N ARG A 616 -26.99 -19.44 9.78
CA ARG A 616 -26.17 -19.59 10.99
C ARG A 616 -24.74 -20.06 10.71
N PRO A 617 -24.48 -21.09 9.88
CA PRO A 617 -23.11 -21.50 9.57
C PRO A 617 -22.27 -20.39 8.88
N CYS A 618 -22.90 -19.53 8.09
CA CYS A 618 -22.26 -18.38 7.46
C CYS A 618 -21.94 -17.29 8.49
N PHE A 619 -22.86 -17.03 9.41
CA PHE A 619 -22.68 -16.06 10.50
C PHE A 619 -21.55 -16.48 11.46
N GLU A 620 -21.41 -17.79 11.72
CA GLU A 620 -20.32 -18.33 12.55
C GLU A 620 -18.94 -18.00 11.98
N LEU A 621 -18.81 -17.85 10.65
CA LEU A 621 -17.55 -17.39 10.02
C LEU A 621 -17.25 -15.93 10.35
N GLU A 622 -18.24 -15.06 10.41
CA GLU A 622 -18.07 -13.67 10.86
C GLU A 622 -17.60 -13.63 12.33
N CYS A 623 -18.24 -14.44 13.18
CA CYS A 623 -17.84 -14.56 14.59
C CYS A 623 -16.40 -15.04 14.74
N GLN A 624 -15.99 -16.05 13.97
CA GLN A 624 -14.63 -16.57 13.97
C GLN A 624 -13.61 -15.49 13.57
N ALA A 625 -13.90 -14.71 12.55
CA ALA A 625 -13.05 -13.63 12.11
C ALA A 625 -12.88 -12.54 13.18
N LEU A 626 -13.98 -12.08 13.77
CA LEU A 626 -13.95 -11.08 14.84
C LEU A 626 -13.23 -11.56 16.09
N LYS A 627 -13.41 -12.84 16.44
CA LYS A 627 -12.69 -13.46 17.57
C LYS A 627 -11.18 -13.50 17.31
N ARG A 628 -10.74 -13.88 16.12
CA ARG A 628 -9.32 -13.88 15.75
C ARG A 628 -8.71 -12.47 15.83
N VAL A 629 -9.39 -11.47 15.32
CA VAL A 629 -8.93 -10.07 15.38
C VAL A 629 -8.77 -9.61 16.83
N ARG A 630 -9.74 -9.91 17.69
CA ARG A 630 -9.71 -9.46 19.09
C ARG A 630 -8.75 -10.26 19.97
N ASP A 631 -8.79 -11.59 19.88
CA ASP A 631 -8.10 -12.47 20.83
C ASP A 631 -6.69 -12.85 20.36
N GLU A 632 -6.53 -13.22 19.08
CA GLU A 632 -5.23 -13.65 18.56
C GLU A 632 -4.36 -12.43 18.19
N MET A 633 -4.89 -11.49 17.40
CA MET A 633 -4.15 -10.28 17.02
C MET A 633 -4.13 -9.22 18.13
N GLY A 634 -5.07 -9.27 19.06
CA GLY A 634 -5.09 -8.40 20.25
C GLY A 634 -5.75 -7.04 20.03
N PHE A 635 -6.52 -6.85 18.98
CA PHE A 635 -7.24 -5.60 18.72
C PHE A 635 -8.51 -5.48 19.58
N LYS A 636 -8.31 -5.24 20.88
CA LYS A 636 -9.41 -5.07 21.85
C LYS A 636 -10.21 -3.76 21.64
N ASN A 637 -9.75 -2.87 20.78
CA ASN A 637 -10.48 -1.68 20.36
C ASN A 637 -11.63 -1.97 19.38
N VAL A 638 -11.81 -3.21 18.93
CA VAL A 638 -12.96 -3.63 18.11
C VAL A 638 -14.15 -3.89 19.01
N GLU A 639 -15.26 -3.17 18.75
CA GLU A 639 -16.58 -3.40 19.32
C GLU A 639 -17.53 -3.97 18.25
N ILE A 640 -18.58 -4.67 18.62
CA ILE A 640 -19.51 -5.32 17.69
C ILE A 640 -20.85 -4.58 17.70
N MET A 641 -21.43 -4.37 16.51
CA MET A 641 -22.75 -3.79 16.34
C MET A 641 -23.67 -4.77 15.60
N VAL A 642 -24.83 -5.04 16.19
CA VAL A 642 -25.86 -5.92 15.63
C VAL A 642 -26.91 -5.08 14.89
N PRO A 643 -27.07 -5.27 13.56
CA PRO A 643 -28.02 -4.51 12.77
C PRO A 643 -29.42 -5.16 12.79
N PHE A 644 -30.44 -4.34 12.57
CA PHE A 644 -31.81 -4.70 12.22
C PHE A 644 -32.46 -5.74 13.17
N VAL A 645 -32.46 -5.41 14.45
CA VAL A 645 -33.04 -6.23 15.51
C VAL A 645 -34.49 -5.84 15.70
N ARG A 646 -35.45 -6.74 15.39
CA ARG A 646 -36.90 -6.44 15.36
C ARG A 646 -37.57 -6.56 16.70
N THR A 647 -37.19 -7.59 17.46
CA THR A 647 -37.85 -7.92 18.75
C THR A 647 -36.83 -8.16 19.84
N THR A 648 -37.27 -8.05 21.09
CA THR A 648 -36.40 -8.32 22.26
C THR A 648 -36.04 -9.81 22.37
N SER A 649 -36.89 -10.74 21.87
CA SER A 649 -36.53 -12.15 21.77
C SER A 649 -35.39 -12.38 20.77
N GLU A 650 -35.46 -11.73 19.59
CA GLU A 650 -34.38 -11.78 18.59
C GLU A 650 -33.09 -11.15 19.13
N ALA A 651 -33.16 -10.06 19.89
CA ALA A 651 -32.04 -9.46 20.59
C ALA A 651 -31.33 -10.46 21.52
N ARG A 652 -32.10 -11.17 22.33
CA ARG A 652 -31.57 -12.21 23.22
C ARG A 652 -30.90 -13.34 22.44
N GLU A 653 -31.59 -13.87 21.41
CA GLU A 653 -31.10 -14.98 20.61
C GLU A 653 -29.78 -14.65 19.92
N VAL A 654 -29.64 -13.47 19.33
CA VAL A 654 -28.39 -13.07 18.65
C VAL A 654 -27.24 -12.86 19.63
N VAL A 655 -27.51 -12.29 20.81
CA VAL A 655 -26.47 -12.10 21.84
C VAL A 655 -26.03 -13.45 22.43
N GLU A 656 -26.96 -14.37 22.63
CA GLU A 656 -26.65 -15.76 23.06
C GLU A 656 -25.83 -16.49 21.98
N LEU A 657 -26.14 -16.28 20.69
CA LEU A 657 -25.41 -16.88 19.58
C LEU A 657 -23.96 -16.30 19.46
N LEU A 658 -23.77 -14.99 19.66
CA LEU A 658 -22.45 -14.37 19.76
C LEU A 658 -21.64 -14.98 20.91
N ALA A 659 -22.23 -15.08 22.11
CA ALA A 659 -21.58 -15.68 23.27
C ALA A 659 -21.20 -17.14 23.04
N ALA A 660 -22.09 -17.94 22.41
CA ALA A 660 -21.80 -19.33 22.04
C ALA A 660 -20.60 -19.47 21.07
N ASN A 661 -20.34 -18.43 20.28
CA ASN A 661 -19.17 -18.34 19.39
C ASN A 661 -17.94 -17.63 20.02
N GLY A 662 -17.95 -17.44 21.36
CA GLY A 662 -16.83 -16.86 22.09
C GLY A 662 -16.76 -15.32 22.01
N LEU A 663 -17.85 -14.65 21.64
CA LEU A 663 -18.00 -13.20 21.64
C LEU A 663 -19.02 -12.77 22.69
N ASP A 664 -18.66 -12.98 23.94
CA ASP A 664 -19.52 -12.74 25.09
C ASP A 664 -19.36 -11.32 25.63
N ARG A 665 -20.44 -10.54 25.62
CA ARG A 665 -20.48 -9.16 26.16
C ARG A 665 -20.25 -9.08 27.67
N ARG A 666 -20.30 -10.19 28.36
CA ARG A 666 -19.96 -10.27 29.80
C ARG A 666 -18.44 -10.26 30.03
N ASP A 667 -17.64 -10.51 29.01
CA ASP A 667 -16.21 -10.29 29.04
C ASP A 667 -15.93 -8.78 29.07
N ASP A 668 -15.20 -8.31 30.05
CA ASP A 668 -15.07 -6.89 30.42
C ASP A 668 -14.60 -5.97 29.28
N ASP A 669 -13.92 -6.51 28.30
CA ASP A 669 -13.33 -5.72 27.20
C ASP A 669 -14.12 -5.79 25.89
N LEU A 670 -15.20 -6.59 25.79
CA LEU A 670 -16.07 -6.63 24.62
C LEU A 670 -17.37 -5.88 24.87
N LYS A 671 -17.67 -4.91 24.03
CA LYS A 671 -18.98 -4.25 23.96
C LYS A 671 -19.73 -4.72 22.74
N VAL A 672 -21.01 -5.09 22.96
CA VAL A 672 -21.96 -5.45 21.91
C VAL A 672 -23.07 -4.40 21.89
N ILE A 673 -23.11 -3.65 20.79
CA ILE A 673 -24.00 -2.50 20.59
C ILE A 673 -25.11 -2.91 19.63
N MET A 674 -26.30 -2.37 19.79
CA MET A 674 -27.37 -2.54 18.82
C MET A 674 -27.44 -1.34 17.88
N MET A 675 -27.65 -1.56 16.60
CA MET A 675 -28.08 -0.50 15.70
C MET A 675 -29.58 -0.21 15.96
N CYS A 676 -29.84 0.98 16.50
CA CYS A 676 -31.19 1.46 16.74
C CYS A 676 -31.71 2.11 15.46
N GLU A 677 -32.47 1.36 14.68
CA GLU A 677 -32.86 1.76 13.32
C GLU A 677 -34.32 1.39 12.95
N LEU A 678 -35.02 0.74 13.87
CA LEU A 678 -36.44 0.52 13.74
C LEU A 678 -37.18 1.36 14.80
N PRO A 679 -38.37 1.90 14.49
CA PRO A 679 -39.20 2.59 15.50
C PRO A 679 -39.42 1.78 16.76
N ALA A 680 -39.59 0.44 16.66
CA ALA A 680 -39.72 -0.46 17.81
C ALA A 680 -38.51 -0.39 18.76
N ASN A 681 -37.29 -0.16 18.24
CA ASN A 681 -36.08 -0.06 19.07
C ASN A 681 -36.10 1.16 20.00
N ALA A 682 -36.61 2.29 19.52
CA ALA A 682 -36.75 3.49 20.33
C ALA A 682 -37.92 3.42 21.31
N LEU A 683 -39.06 2.78 20.90
CA LEU A 683 -40.24 2.61 21.72
C LEU A 683 -40.02 1.65 22.91
N LEU A 684 -39.26 0.58 22.72
CA LEU A 684 -38.91 -0.44 23.71
C LEU A 684 -37.41 -0.36 24.07
N ALA A 685 -36.85 0.85 24.11
CA ALA A 685 -35.40 1.04 24.28
C ALA A 685 -34.88 0.42 25.57
N ASP A 686 -35.63 0.51 26.67
CA ASP A 686 -35.20 -0.03 27.96
C ASP A 686 -35.07 -1.55 27.92
N GLU A 687 -36.02 -2.25 27.28
CA GLU A 687 -36.00 -3.68 27.13
C GLU A 687 -34.90 -4.18 26.20
N PHE A 688 -34.65 -3.49 25.09
CA PHE A 688 -33.50 -3.81 24.23
C PHE A 688 -32.16 -3.61 24.94
N LEU A 689 -32.04 -2.57 25.77
CA LEU A 689 -30.84 -2.29 26.53
C LEU A 689 -30.50 -3.33 27.61
N GLU A 690 -31.43 -4.20 27.99
CA GLU A 690 -31.13 -5.37 28.84
C GLU A 690 -30.12 -6.30 28.14
N HIS A 691 -30.15 -6.36 26.81
CA HIS A 691 -29.34 -7.27 26.00
C HIS A 691 -28.08 -6.62 25.42
N PHE A 692 -28.03 -5.29 25.30
CA PHE A 692 -26.93 -4.56 24.66
C PHE A 692 -26.24 -3.56 25.59
N ASP A 693 -24.99 -3.23 25.28
CA ASP A 693 -24.14 -2.27 26.01
C ASP A 693 -24.40 -0.82 25.58
N GLY A 694 -25.26 -0.61 24.62
CA GLY A 694 -25.60 0.71 24.09
C GLY A 694 -26.22 0.64 22.72
N PHE A 695 -26.49 1.81 22.16
CA PHE A 695 -27.05 1.98 20.83
C PHE A 695 -26.10 2.79 19.93
N SER A 696 -26.11 2.42 18.66
CA SER A 696 -25.69 3.31 17.56
C SER A 696 -26.91 3.53 16.66
N ILE A 697 -27.35 4.77 16.54
CA ILE A 697 -28.59 5.07 15.82
C ILE A 697 -28.33 5.04 14.32
N GLY A 698 -29.05 4.18 13.60
CA GLY A 698 -29.08 4.13 12.15
C GLY A 698 -30.22 4.99 11.60
N SER A 699 -29.99 6.30 11.53
CA SER A 699 -31.04 7.27 11.21
C SER A 699 -31.62 7.12 9.81
N ASN A 700 -30.90 6.52 8.87
CA ASN A 700 -31.40 6.28 7.52
C ASN A 700 -32.61 5.34 7.52
N ASP A 701 -32.46 4.13 8.06
CA ASP A 701 -33.53 3.15 8.14
C ASP A 701 -34.61 3.57 9.13
N LEU A 702 -34.20 4.21 10.25
CA LEU A 702 -35.15 4.74 11.22
C LEU A 702 -36.10 5.78 10.57
N THR A 703 -35.56 6.70 9.77
CA THR A 703 -36.35 7.71 9.06
C THR A 703 -37.27 7.07 8.02
N GLN A 704 -36.72 6.18 7.19
CA GLN A 704 -37.48 5.44 6.18
C GLN A 704 -38.69 4.70 6.80
N LEU A 705 -38.44 3.98 7.88
CA LEU A 705 -39.51 3.19 8.54
C LEU A 705 -40.48 4.04 9.34
N THR A 706 -40.03 5.14 9.92
CA THR A 706 -40.92 6.06 10.65
C THR A 706 -41.87 6.78 9.72
N LEU A 707 -41.37 7.23 8.55
CA LEU A 707 -42.20 7.96 7.58
C LEU A 707 -42.92 7.02 6.60
N GLY A 708 -42.62 5.72 6.60
CA GLY A 708 -43.24 4.73 5.73
C GLY A 708 -42.93 4.98 4.25
N LEU A 709 -41.69 5.35 3.94
CA LEU A 709 -41.28 5.66 2.55
C LEU A 709 -40.03 4.88 2.16
N ASP A 710 -39.83 4.69 0.87
CA ASP A 710 -38.63 4.14 0.29
C ASP A 710 -37.71 5.30 -0.16
N ARG A 711 -36.57 5.45 0.49
CA ARG A 711 -35.57 6.52 0.17
C ARG A 711 -34.96 6.41 -1.23
N ASP A 712 -34.99 5.21 -1.82
CA ASP A 712 -34.45 4.94 -3.13
C ASP A 712 -35.49 5.14 -4.25
N SER A 713 -36.75 5.41 -3.89
CA SER A 713 -37.84 5.68 -4.83
C SER A 713 -37.73 7.09 -5.42
N GLY A 714 -37.54 7.19 -6.72
CA GLY A 714 -37.49 8.48 -7.44
C GLY A 714 -38.74 9.34 -7.30
N ILE A 715 -39.86 8.78 -6.80
CA ILE A 715 -41.15 9.47 -6.63
C ILE A 715 -41.29 10.08 -5.25
N VAL A 716 -40.95 9.34 -4.20
CA VAL A 716 -41.20 9.75 -2.79
C VAL A 716 -39.94 10.10 -2.01
N ALA A 717 -38.73 9.88 -2.58
CA ALA A 717 -37.47 10.15 -1.89
C ALA A 717 -37.31 11.61 -1.40
N HIS A 718 -37.99 12.56 -2.07
CA HIS A 718 -37.99 13.98 -1.67
C HIS A 718 -38.67 14.22 -0.31
N LEU A 719 -39.42 13.27 0.21
CA LEU A 719 -40.07 13.33 1.55
C LEU A 719 -39.12 12.80 2.65
N PHE A 720 -37.99 12.21 2.26
CA PHE A 720 -37.01 11.71 3.22
C PHE A 720 -36.28 12.89 3.87
N ASP A 721 -36.48 13.06 5.17
CA ASP A 721 -35.79 14.07 5.97
C ASP A 721 -35.54 13.56 7.38
N GLU A 722 -34.29 13.31 7.73
CA GLU A 722 -33.88 12.84 9.05
C GLU A 722 -34.13 13.90 10.15
N ARG A 723 -34.42 15.12 9.80
CA ARG A 723 -34.76 16.23 10.70
C ARG A 723 -36.26 16.30 11.03
N ASN A 724 -37.10 15.40 10.44
CA ASN A 724 -38.52 15.34 10.70
C ASN A 724 -38.82 15.18 12.20
N GLU A 725 -39.81 15.90 12.70
CA GLU A 725 -40.18 15.89 14.14
C GLU A 725 -40.53 14.51 14.70
N ALA A 726 -41.13 13.62 13.91
CA ALA A 726 -41.40 12.25 14.32
C ALA A 726 -40.10 11.47 14.51
N VAL A 727 -39.14 11.64 13.61
CA VAL A 727 -37.82 11.03 13.72
C VAL A 727 -37.05 11.57 14.93
N LYS A 728 -37.02 12.89 15.12
CA LYS A 728 -36.38 13.55 16.29
C LYS A 728 -36.94 13.06 17.61
N LYS A 729 -38.25 12.78 17.69
CA LYS A 729 -38.84 12.20 18.90
C LYS A 729 -38.28 10.82 19.20
N LEU A 730 -38.17 9.94 18.20
CA LEU A 730 -37.56 8.61 18.37
C LEU A 730 -36.07 8.70 18.72
N LEU A 731 -35.32 9.60 18.07
CA LEU A 731 -33.91 9.87 18.42
C LEU A 731 -33.77 10.28 19.88
N SER A 732 -34.61 11.23 20.35
CA SER A 732 -34.60 11.69 21.74
C SER A 732 -34.96 10.59 22.74
N MET A 733 -35.93 9.69 22.41
CA MET A 733 -36.27 8.54 23.24
C MET A 733 -35.11 7.57 23.40
N ALA A 734 -34.45 7.19 22.29
CA ALA A 734 -33.30 6.31 22.31
C ALA A 734 -32.12 6.90 23.13
N ILE A 735 -31.81 8.18 22.92
CA ILE A 735 -30.73 8.88 23.67
C ILE A 735 -31.04 8.89 25.17
N LYS A 736 -32.24 9.29 25.56
CA LYS A 736 -32.64 9.36 26.97
C LYS A 736 -32.61 8.00 27.66
N ALA A 737 -33.06 6.93 27.03
CA ALA A 737 -33.03 5.58 27.58
C ALA A 737 -31.57 5.11 27.82
N CYS A 738 -30.68 5.29 26.86
CA CYS A 738 -29.26 4.95 27.04
C CYS A 738 -28.60 5.75 28.16
N LYS A 739 -28.85 7.06 28.21
CA LYS A 739 -28.27 7.94 29.23
C LYS A 739 -28.80 7.61 30.64
N ALA A 740 -30.11 7.27 30.76
CA ALA A 740 -30.72 6.87 32.04
C ALA A 740 -30.09 5.58 32.61
N GLN A 741 -29.62 4.67 31.75
CA GLN A 741 -28.94 3.44 32.14
C GLN A 741 -27.40 3.56 32.16
N GLY A 742 -26.83 4.73 31.90
CA GLY A 742 -25.39 4.94 31.83
C GLY A 742 -24.70 4.17 30.68
N LYS A 743 -25.46 3.89 29.60
CA LYS A 743 -24.99 3.15 28.44
C LYS A 743 -24.66 4.08 27.28
N TYR A 744 -23.77 3.61 26.39
CA TYR A 744 -23.33 4.34 25.22
C TYR A 744 -24.48 4.63 24.24
N VAL A 745 -24.48 5.82 23.66
CA VAL A 745 -25.33 6.17 22.52
C VAL A 745 -24.57 7.01 21.52
N GLY A 746 -24.49 6.53 20.29
CA GLY A 746 -23.97 7.26 19.14
C GLY A 746 -24.95 7.26 17.99
N ILE A 747 -24.61 7.99 16.93
CA ILE A 747 -25.35 7.98 15.66
C ILE A 747 -24.37 7.77 14.52
N CYS A 748 -24.77 6.99 13.52
CA CYS A 748 -23.95 6.66 12.36
C CYS A 748 -24.70 6.77 11.02
N GLY A 749 -25.91 7.33 11.01
CA GLY A 749 -26.65 7.64 9.80
C GLY A 749 -26.05 8.81 9.01
N GLN A 750 -26.63 9.09 7.87
CA GLN A 750 -26.15 10.11 6.94
C GLN A 750 -26.50 11.54 7.40
N GLY A 751 -27.59 11.69 8.13
CA GLY A 751 -28.15 12.99 8.50
C GLY A 751 -27.15 13.99 9.09
N PRO A 752 -26.32 13.63 10.09
CA PRO A 752 -25.34 14.55 10.65
C PRO A 752 -24.24 14.96 9.67
N SER A 753 -23.92 14.15 8.66
CA SER A 753 -22.96 14.50 7.60
C SER A 753 -23.55 15.47 6.59
N ASP A 754 -24.83 15.31 6.25
CA ASP A 754 -25.54 16.16 5.30
C ASP A 754 -26.06 17.46 5.93
N HIS A 755 -26.33 17.42 7.24
CA HIS A 755 -26.94 18.49 7.99
C HIS A 755 -26.19 18.74 9.31
N PRO A 756 -25.12 19.56 9.31
CA PRO A 756 -24.33 19.83 10.50
C PRO A 756 -25.15 20.39 11.68
N GLU A 757 -26.25 21.08 11.43
CA GLU A 757 -27.18 21.55 12.46
C GLU A 757 -27.89 20.39 13.21
N LEU A 758 -28.07 19.22 12.55
CA LEU A 758 -28.58 18.04 13.20
C LEU A 758 -27.54 17.46 14.18
N ALA A 759 -26.24 17.50 13.82
CA ALA A 759 -25.16 17.11 14.74
C ALA A 759 -25.15 17.99 15.99
N LYS A 760 -25.36 19.30 15.85
CA LYS A 760 -25.46 20.23 16.97
C LYS A 760 -26.66 19.92 17.87
N TRP A 761 -27.83 19.68 17.27
CA TRP A 761 -29.04 19.30 18.02
C TRP A 761 -28.84 17.99 18.80
N LEU A 762 -28.20 16.98 18.20
CA LEU A 762 -27.87 15.71 18.86
C LEU A 762 -26.91 15.89 20.04
N MET A 763 -25.93 16.77 19.90
CA MET A 763 -25.02 17.16 20.98
C MET A 763 -25.81 17.76 22.15
N GLU A 764 -26.76 18.65 21.87
CA GLU A 764 -27.65 19.28 22.86
C GLU A 764 -28.58 18.24 23.53
N GLN A 765 -28.95 17.14 22.85
CA GLN A 765 -29.67 16.01 23.44
C GLN A 765 -28.82 15.13 24.35
N GLY A 766 -27.49 15.35 24.39
CA GLY A 766 -26.54 14.59 25.22
C GLY A 766 -26.05 13.29 24.62
N ILE A 767 -26.04 13.14 23.29
CA ILE A 767 -25.44 11.98 22.59
C ILE A 767 -23.94 11.91 22.88
N ASP A 768 -23.37 10.69 22.97
CA ASP A 768 -21.94 10.53 23.29
C ASP A 768 -21.01 10.75 22.09
N SER A 769 -21.47 10.39 20.89
CA SER A 769 -20.70 10.57 19.66
C SER A 769 -21.57 10.72 18.43
N VAL A 770 -21.03 11.39 17.44
CA VAL A 770 -21.59 11.48 16.09
C VAL A 770 -20.56 10.94 15.11
N SER A 771 -20.95 9.95 14.31
CA SER A 771 -20.11 9.41 13.26
C SER A 771 -20.44 10.09 11.94
N LEU A 772 -19.40 10.62 11.30
CA LEU A 772 -19.52 11.37 10.06
C LEU A 772 -18.80 10.66 8.93
N ASN A 773 -19.23 10.91 7.71
CA ASN A 773 -18.40 10.57 6.56
C ASN A 773 -17.10 11.38 6.63
N PRO A 774 -15.96 10.82 6.20
CA PRO A 774 -14.67 11.48 6.33
C PRO A 774 -14.58 12.88 5.69
N ASP A 775 -15.37 13.14 4.67
CA ASP A 775 -15.44 14.43 3.98
C ASP A 775 -16.18 15.52 4.78
N ALA A 776 -17.10 15.13 5.66
CA ALA A 776 -17.87 16.04 6.49
C ALA A 776 -17.20 16.36 7.86
N VAL A 777 -16.15 15.63 8.23
CA VAL A 777 -15.55 15.73 9.58
C VAL A 777 -15.09 17.15 9.90
N LEU A 778 -14.27 17.75 9.06
CA LEU A 778 -13.67 19.04 9.36
C LEU A 778 -14.71 20.15 9.37
N GLU A 779 -15.61 20.19 8.37
CA GLU A 779 -16.66 21.21 8.30
C GLU A 779 -17.58 21.16 9.53
N THR A 780 -18.04 19.97 9.89
CA THR A 780 -18.90 19.80 11.06
C THR A 780 -18.15 20.13 12.34
N TRP A 781 -16.86 19.76 12.45
CA TRP A 781 -16.03 20.07 13.62
C TRP A 781 -15.92 21.58 13.87
N PHE A 782 -15.55 22.36 12.85
CA PHE A 782 -15.42 23.81 12.98
C PHE A 782 -16.78 24.47 13.29
N MET A 783 -17.87 24.04 12.63
CA MET A 783 -19.21 24.56 12.91
C MET A 783 -19.61 24.31 14.36
N LEU A 784 -19.34 23.11 14.91
CA LEU A 784 -19.64 22.78 16.30
C LEU A 784 -18.79 23.54 17.31
N ALA A 785 -17.58 23.90 16.93
CA ALA A 785 -16.71 24.79 17.70
C ALA A 785 -17.15 26.27 17.67
N GLY A 786 -18.08 26.62 16.79
CA GLY A 786 -18.50 28.00 16.58
C GLY A 786 -17.55 28.81 15.70
N GLU A 787 -16.70 28.14 14.93
CA GLU A 787 -15.70 28.70 14.03
C GLU A 787 -16.04 28.42 12.56
N THR A 788 -15.52 29.20 11.65
CA THR A 788 -15.58 28.95 10.20
C THR A 788 -14.25 28.39 9.71
N ILE A 789 -14.28 27.48 8.76
CA ILE A 789 -13.07 27.03 8.06
C ILE A 789 -12.45 28.23 7.34
N GLY A 790 -11.22 28.56 7.71
CA GLY A 790 -10.45 29.67 7.15
C GLY A 790 -9.91 29.35 5.75
#